data_01356e9c10db9dc86fe0b80e2c14ebe4
#
_entry.id   01356e9c10db9dc86fe0b80e2c14ebe4
#
_cell.length_a   1.000
_cell.length_b   1.000
_cell.length_c   1.000
_cell.angle_alpha   90.00
_cell.angle_beta   90.00
_cell.angle_gamma   90.00
#
_symmetry.space_group_name_H-M   'P 1'
#
loop_
_entity.id
_entity.type
_entity.pdbx_description
1 polymer ?
#
loop_
_entity_poly.entity_id
_entity_poly.type
_entity_poly.pdbx_seq_one_letter_code
_entity_poly.pdbx_strand_id
1 'polypeptide(L)'
;MANSANKSSIRKSIRIGGASGFWGDSSVGAPQLVQLGKVDYVVFDYLAELTMSVLAAARLKNPELGYATDFVTVTMKAILKDVVAKNIKIVSNAGGMNPHACAAALAAIAADQGVAVRIAVVEGDNVLPLIPQLREKGVQELQSGAPLPERLLSANAYLGAAPIKLALDAGAQVVITGRCVDSAVTLGVLMHEFDWSFAGNQDDLDKLAQGSLAGHLIECGCQSTGGLFTDWQTVPDWDNIGYPVLTCSPDGSFVVEKPPQTGGLVSVATVAEQLVYEIGDPANYLLPDVVCDFTQVQLTQVGEHQVSVRGARGKAPTSHYKVSATYAHAFRCSGQLTIVGLDAVAKAQRTGEAILTRTRRLLADAGLKDYGDSLIEILGSESCYGAHKNAHVQTSREAVLRLTVIHSSKDALALFAREIAPAGTSWSPGTTGAGGRPSPSPMIRQYAFLLDKNALQPTVVMDGERTLVEPSVRPEPVEGLMQSQPTSVRADTPTPVRVEPVETLPTLRQAQGERGLVSERKIEGDVITVPLIQLAYARSGDKGDTSNIGIIARQSAFLPYIKASITEQTVADWLSHLVKGKVTRYDLPGIHAVNFVCEQALGGGGMSSLRNDPLGKGMAQILLDMPVQVPKSFDVR
;
A
#
# COMPACT_ATOMS: atom_id res chain seq x y z
N MET A 1 -23.35 40.62 -14.51
CA MET A 1 -23.96 39.68 -15.48
C MET A 1 -22.88 38.70 -15.82
N ALA A 2 -22.87 37.59 -15.10
CA ALA A 2 -21.86 36.54 -15.27
C ALA A 2 -22.22 35.73 -16.51
N ASN A 3 -21.24 35.62 -17.40
CA ASN A 3 -21.28 34.78 -18.59
C ASN A 3 -21.56 33.32 -18.21
N SER A 4 -22.73 32.81 -18.55
CA SER A 4 -23.00 31.40 -18.57
C SER A 4 -22.20 30.79 -19.72
N ALA A 5 -20.96 30.42 -19.45
CA ALA A 5 -20.17 29.62 -20.37
C ALA A 5 -20.89 28.28 -20.59
N ASN A 6 -21.16 27.99 -21.83
CA ASN A 6 -21.73 26.82 -22.45
C ASN A 6 -21.23 25.52 -21.73
N LYS A 7 -22.09 24.87 -20.91
CA LYS A 7 -21.82 23.50 -20.43
C LYS A 7 -21.77 22.61 -21.67
N SER A 8 -20.60 22.26 -22.10
CA SER A 8 -20.42 21.25 -23.15
C SER A 8 -21.17 19.98 -22.71
N SER A 9 -21.82 19.33 -23.66
CA SER A 9 -22.51 18.03 -23.40
C SER A 9 -21.59 17.09 -22.65
N ILE A 10 -22.06 16.52 -21.53
CA ILE A 10 -21.30 15.51 -20.74
C ILE A 10 -20.75 14.47 -21.72
N ARG A 11 -19.44 14.23 -21.67
CA ARG A 11 -18.78 13.23 -22.52
C ARG A 11 -19.41 11.86 -22.27
N LYS A 12 -19.53 11.04 -23.30
CA LYS A 12 -20.07 9.67 -23.18
C LYS A 12 -19.09 8.74 -22.46
N SER A 13 -17.78 8.99 -22.57
CA SER A 13 -16.73 8.26 -21.87
C SER A 13 -15.42 9.03 -21.92
N ILE A 14 -14.51 8.73 -20.98
CA ILE A 14 -13.14 9.22 -20.96
C ILE A 14 -12.15 8.07 -20.76
N ARG A 15 -10.91 8.29 -21.19
CA ARG A 15 -9.83 7.30 -21.03
C ARG A 15 -8.74 7.86 -20.12
N ILE A 16 -8.40 7.08 -19.07
CA ILE A 16 -7.40 7.46 -18.07
C ILE A 16 -6.32 6.36 -18.03
N GLY A 17 -5.05 6.75 -18.17
CA GLY A 17 -3.93 5.84 -18.01
C GLY A 17 -3.22 6.03 -16.67
N GLY A 18 -2.94 4.95 -15.95
CA GLY A 18 -2.12 4.95 -14.74
C GLY A 18 -0.65 4.71 -15.10
N ALA A 19 0.23 5.70 -14.87
CA ALA A 19 1.59 5.68 -15.40
C ALA A 19 2.68 5.29 -14.38
N SER A 20 2.34 5.15 -13.11
CA SER A 20 3.29 4.76 -12.05
C SER A 20 2.56 4.22 -10.82
N GLY A 21 3.23 3.38 -10.05
CA GLY A 21 2.74 2.90 -8.76
C GLY A 21 3.60 3.33 -7.58
N PHE A 22 4.74 3.98 -7.79
CA PHE A 22 5.61 4.50 -6.74
C PHE A 22 6.69 5.43 -7.29
N TRP A 23 7.33 6.22 -6.44
CA TRP A 23 8.48 7.04 -6.83
C TRP A 23 9.70 6.17 -7.19
N GLY A 24 10.12 6.24 -8.44
CA GLY A 24 11.17 5.41 -9.00
C GLY A 24 10.65 4.23 -9.84
N ASP A 25 9.35 4.21 -10.16
CA ASP A 25 8.78 3.29 -11.14
C ASP A 25 9.33 3.55 -12.55
N SER A 26 9.04 2.67 -13.48
CA SER A 26 9.61 2.70 -14.82
C SER A 26 9.30 3.97 -15.60
N SER A 27 10.29 4.54 -16.25
CA SER A 27 10.13 5.69 -17.14
C SER A 27 9.42 5.36 -18.47
N VAL A 28 9.11 4.09 -18.76
CA VAL A 28 8.42 3.69 -20.00
C VAL A 28 6.90 3.84 -19.93
N GLY A 29 6.29 3.82 -18.75
CA GLY A 29 4.83 3.83 -18.58
C GLY A 29 4.17 5.05 -19.20
N ALA A 30 4.62 6.23 -18.86
CA ALA A 30 4.04 7.47 -19.37
C ALA A 30 4.20 7.64 -20.90
N PRO A 31 5.38 7.47 -21.52
CA PRO A 31 5.51 7.45 -22.97
C PRO A 31 4.62 6.41 -23.64
N GLN A 32 4.52 5.19 -23.11
CA GLN A 32 3.68 4.13 -23.64
C GLN A 32 2.20 4.54 -23.67
N LEU A 33 1.69 5.10 -22.57
CA LEU A 33 0.31 5.58 -22.47
C LEU A 33 0.03 6.75 -23.41
N VAL A 34 0.93 7.72 -23.46
CA VAL A 34 0.79 8.92 -24.32
C VAL A 34 0.85 8.54 -25.81
N GLN A 35 1.67 7.55 -26.18
CA GLN A 35 1.83 7.16 -27.59
C GLN A 35 0.75 6.15 -28.04
N LEU A 36 0.44 5.16 -27.22
CA LEU A 36 -0.37 4.01 -27.60
C LEU A 36 -1.73 3.95 -26.89
N GLY A 37 -1.87 4.57 -25.70
CA GLY A 37 -3.04 4.43 -24.84
C GLY A 37 -4.30 5.13 -25.32
N LYS A 38 -4.18 6.11 -26.24
CA LYS A 38 -5.29 7.00 -26.68
C LYS A 38 -6.05 7.58 -25.48
N VAL A 39 -5.30 8.07 -24.49
CA VAL A 39 -5.82 8.55 -23.23
C VAL A 39 -6.16 10.04 -23.27
N ASP A 40 -7.19 10.45 -22.54
CA ASP A 40 -7.51 11.86 -22.27
C ASP A 40 -6.70 12.38 -21.07
N TYR A 41 -6.39 11.48 -20.12
CA TYR A 41 -5.65 11.78 -18.90
C TYR A 41 -4.57 10.74 -18.65
N VAL A 42 -3.46 11.20 -18.06
CA VAL A 42 -2.47 10.32 -17.43
C VAL A 42 -2.36 10.71 -15.96
N VAL A 43 -2.54 9.71 -15.09
CA VAL A 43 -2.41 9.88 -13.65
C VAL A 43 -1.14 9.20 -13.14
N PHE A 44 -0.55 9.77 -12.08
CA PHE A 44 0.67 9.25 -11.46
C PHE A 44 0.49 9.18 -9.96
N ASP A 45 0.69 8.02 -9.40
CA ASP A 45 0.86 7.83 -7.96
C ASP A 45 2.33 7.56 -7.64
N TYR A 46 2.94 8.47 -6.87
CA TYR A 46 4.34 8.41 -6.46
C TYR A 46 4.51 8.24 -4.95
N LEU A 47 3.44 8.40 -4.16
CA LEU A 47 3.58 8.62 -2.74
C LEU A 47 3.10 7.45 -1.89
N ALA A 48 4.03 6.93 -1.12
CA ALA A 48 3.77 6.10 0.04
C ALA A 48 4.34 6.79 1.30
N GLU A 49 4.05 6.25 2.47
CA GLU A 49 4.54 6.79 3.76
C GLU A 49 6.07 6.90 3.80
N LEU A 50 6.75 5.90 3.25
CA LEU A 50 8.19 5.89 3.09
C LEU A 50 8.67 7.02 2.18
N THR A 51 8.03 7.21 1.04
CA THR A 51 8.37 8.25 0.08
C THR A 51 8.31 9.63 0.74
N MET A 52 7.27 9.92 1.52
CA MET A 52 7.12 11.18 2.25
C MET A 52 8.28 11.44 3.20
N SER A 53 8.78 10.41 3.90
CA SER A 53 9.93 10.53 4.79
C SER A 53 11.22 10.86 4.05
N VAL A 54 11.46 10.22 2.90
CA VAL A 54 12.63 10.46 2.06
C VAL A 54 12.60 11.89 1.50
N LEU A 55 11.43 12.33 1.02
CA LEU A 55 11.21 13.67 0.50
C LEU A 55 11.37 14.74 1.58
N ALA A 56 10.89 14.50 2.81
CA ALA A 56 11.10 15.38 3.94
C ALA A 56 12.60 15.53 4.27
N ALA A 57 13.34 14.42 4.29
CA ALA A 57 14.79 14.45 4.53
C ALA A 57 15.55 15.15 3.40
N ALA A 58 15.10 15.02 2.15
CA ALA A 58 15.69 15.73 1.01
C ALA A 58 15.46 17.25 1.13
N ARG A 59 14.23 17.67 1.47
CA ARG A 59 13.88 19.09 1.66
C ARG A 59 14.64 19.75 2.80
N LEU A 60 14.90 19.02 3.88
CA LEU A 60 15.72 19.53 5.00
C LEU A 60 17.17 19.82 4.59
N LYS A 61 17.71 19.09 3.62
CA LYS A 61 19.07 19.30 3.09
C LYS A 61 19.12 20.40 2.03
N ASN A 62 18.09 20.47 1.20
CA ASN A 62 17.94 21.47 0.15
C ASN A 62 16.46 21.87 0.04
N PRO A 63 16.09 23.13 0.37
CA PRO A 63 14.72 23.64 0.33
C PRO A 63 14.02 23.53 -1.05
N GLU A 64 14.79 23.46 -2.13
CA GLU A 64 14.29 23.28 -3.50
C GLU A 64 13.89 21.83 -3.82
N LEU A 65 14.23 20.87 -2.94
CA LEU A 65 13.86 19.47 -3.06
C LEU A 65 12.58 19.17 -2.22
N GLY A 66 12.23 17.89 -2.12
CA GLY A 66 11.05 17.44 -1.37
C GLY A 66 9.90 17.01 -2.26
N TYR A 67 10.13 16.81 -3.54
CA TYR A 67 9.20 16.25 -4.52
C TYR A 67 9.88 15.14 -5.32
N ALA A 68 9.13 14.36 -6.07
CA ALA A 68 9.64 13.30 -6.95
C ALA A 68 10.33 13.93 -8.19
N THR A 69 11.64 14.09 -8.11
CA THR A 69 12.42 14.84 -9.11
C THR A 69 12.42 14.20 -10.49
N ASP A 70 12.36 12.87 -10.58
CA ASP A 70 12.29 12.10 -11.82
C ASP A 70 10.97 12.33 -12.57
N PHE A 71 9.86 12.61 -11.86
CA PHE A 71 8.61 13.05 -12.50
C PHE A 71 8.88 14.23 -13.44
N VAL A 72 9.65 15.21 -13.01
CA VAL A 72 9.94 16.42 -13.79
C VAL A 72 11.09 16.16 -14.78
N THR A 73 12.24 15.67 -14.28
CA THR A 73 13.49 15.64 -15.04
C THR A 73 13.58 14.49 -16.05
N VAL A 74 12.80 13.43 -15.86
CA VAL A 74 12.77 12.26 -16.75
C VAL A 74 11.41 12.20 -17.43
N THR A 75 10.34 12.00 -16.67
CA THR A 75 9.02 11.67 -17.22
C THR A 75 8.41 12.84 -17.98
N MET A 76 8.15 13.97 -17.33
CA MET A 76 7.51 15.11 -18.00
C MET A 76 8.40 15.71 -19.07
N LYS A 77 9.72 15.71 -18.87
CA LYS A 77 10.66 16.13 -19.91
C LYS A 77 10.51 15.31 -21.19
N ALA A 78 10.24 14.01 -21.07
CA ALA A 78 10.07 13.13 -22.22
C ALA A 78 8.73 13.29 -22.94
N ILE A 79 7.62 13.56 -22.20
CA ILE A 79 6.26 13.49 -22.77
C ILE A 79 5.58 14.83 -22.97
N LEU A 80 6.07 15.93 -22.39
CA LEU A 80 5.33 17.19 -22.26
C LEU A 80 4.85 17.76 -23.62
N LYS A 81 5.70 17.71 -24.65
CA LYS A 81 5.32 18.16 -26.00
C LYS A 81 4.16 17.37 -26.57
N ASP A 82 4.19 16.04 -26.42
CA ASP A 82 3.13 15.16 -26.91
C ASP A 82 1.84 15.33 -26.10
N VAL A 83 1.97 15.48 -24.78
CA VAL A 83 0.85 15.77 -23.88
C VAL A 83 0.11 17.03 -24.31
N VAL A 84 0.83 18.14 -24.57
CA VAL A 84 0.24 19.39 -25.02
C VAL A 84 -0.34 19.25 -26.42
N ALA A 85 0.40 18.66 -27.37
CA ALA A 85 -0.04 18.46 -28.75
C ALA A 85 -1.30 17.58 -28.87
N LYS A 86 -1.44 16.58 -27.99
CA LYS A 86 -2.59 15.66 -27.98
C LYS A 86 -3.71 16.11 -27.03
N ASN A 87 -3.55 17.28 -26.39
CA ASN A 87 -4.48 17.79 -25.37
C ASN A 87 -4.78 16.80 -24.22
N ILE A 88 -3.76 16.03 -23.82
CA ILE A 88 -3.82 15.13 -22.65
C ILE A 88 -3.61 15.96 -21.40
N LYS A 89 -4.36 15.69 -20.33
CA LYS A 89 -4.15 16.31 -19.03
C LYS A 89 -3.40 15.37 -18.08
N ILE A 90 -2.67 15.95 -17.14
CA ILE A 90 -1.84 15.22 -16.17
C ILE A 90 -2.33 15.52 -14.76
N VAL A 91 -2.45 14.47 -13.92
CA VAL A 91 -2.67 14.61 -12.48
C VAL A 91 -1.64 13.76 -11.75
N SER A 92 -0.91 14.37 -10.82
CA SER A 92 0.15 13.66 -10.09
C SER A 92 0.29 14.16 -8.65
N ASN A 93 0.51 13.23 -7.72
CA ASN A 93 0.92 13.54 -6.35
C ASN A 93 2.44 13.67 -6.19
N ALA A 94 3.20 13.75 -7.28
CA ALA A 94 4.66 13.90 -7.29
C ALA A 94 5.19 15.12 -6.50
N GLY A 95 4.32 16.07 -6.17
CA GLY A 95 4.67 17.26 -5.38
C GLY A 95 5.12 16.95 -3.96
N GLY A 96 4.65 15.85 -3.38
CA GLY A 96 5.11 15.34 -2.09
C GLY A 96 5.13 16.39 -0.99
N MET A 97 6.31 16.67 -0.44
CA MET A 97 6.55 17.68 0.61
C MET A 97 6.73 19.10 0.07
N ASN A 98 6.83 19.28 -1.26
CA ASN A 98 7.13 20.58 -1.88
C ASN A 98 6.48 20.71 -3.27
N PRO A 99 5.15 20.74 -3.37
CA PRO A 99 4.47 20.78 -4.65
C PRO A 99 4.75 22.06 -5.46
N HIS A 100 5.05 23.19 -4.80
CA HIS A 100 5.42 24.43 -5.48
C HIS A 100 6.78 24.34 -6.18
N ALA A 101 7.80 23.72 -5.56
CA ALA A 101 9.09 23.51 -6.21
C ALA A 101 8.96 22.55 -7.39
N CYS A 102 8.12 21.52 -7.27
CA CYS A 102 7.79 20.60 -8.37
C CYS A 102 7.17 21.37 -9.57
N ALA A 103 6.18 22.21 -9.30
CA ALA A 103 5.53 23.03 -10.32
C ALA A 103 6.49 24.02 -10.98
N ALA A 104 7.32 24.70 -10.20
CA ALA A 104 8.34 25.62 -10.70
C ALA A 104 9.35 24.91 -11.63
N ALA A 105 9.82 23.73 -11.20
CA ALA A 105 10.74 22.92 -12.01
C ALA A 105 10.08 22.44 -13.32
N LEU A 106 8.81 22.06 -13.28
CA LEU A 106 8.07 21.70 -14.49
C LEU A 106 7.85 22.89 -15.42
N ALA A 107 7.52 24.06 -14.87
CA ALA A 107 7.37 25.30 -15.66
C ALA A 107 8.68 25.68 -16.36
N ALA A 108 9.81 25.47 -15.71
CA ALA A 108 11.14 25.70 -16.32
C ALA A 108 11.37 24.74 -17.52
N ILE A 109 11.03 23.47 -17.40
CA ILE A 109 11.11 22.49 -18.51
C ILE A 109 10.15 22.87 -19.64
N ALA A 110 8.94 23.32 -19.32
CA ALA A 110 7.97 23.77 -20.33
C ALA A 110 8.51 24.96 -21.13
N ALA A 111 9.09 25.95 -20.44
CA ALA A 111 9.72 27.11 -21.07
C ALA A 111 10.91 26.71 -21.95
N ASP A 112 11.79 25.83 -21.48
CA ASP A 112 12.93 25.29 -22.25
C ASP A 112 12.48 24.56 -23.52
N GLN A 113 11.35 23.85 -23.44
CA GLN A 113 10.78 23.14 -24.58
C GLN A 113 9.91 24.03 -25.50
N GLY A 114 9.66 25.28 -25.12
CA GLY A 114 8.83 26.22 -25.87
C GLY A 114 7.34 25.85 -25.88
N VAL A 115 6.85 25.18 -24.82
CA VAL A 115 5.43 24.84 -24.65
C VAL A 115 4.79 25.63 -23.52
N ALA A 116 3.57 26.10 -23.75
CA ALA A 116 2.75 26.72 -22.72
C ALA A 116 1.88 25.65 -22.05
N VAL A 117 1.88 25.61 -20.72
CA VAL A 117 1.07 24.68 -19.92
C VAL A 117 0.56 25.35 -18.66
N ARG A 118 -0.72 25.17 -18.34
CA ARG A 118 -1.31 25.69 -17.09
C ARG A 118 -1.15 24.66 -16.00
N ILE A 119 -0.40 25.02 -14.96
CA ILE A 119 -0.07 24.14 -13.83
C ILE A 119 -0.83 24.62 -12.59
N ALA A 120 -1.61 23.77 -11.98
CA ALA A 120 -2.21 23.99 -10.67
C ALA A 120 -1.48 23.20 -9.60
N VAL A 121 -1.36 23.78 -8.41
CA VAL A 121 -0.80 23.16 -7.21
C VAL A 121 -1.90 22.98 -6.19
N VAL A 122 -2.05 21.76 -5.67
CA VAL A 122 -2.89 21.45 -4.50
C VAL A 122 -2.01 21.41 -3.26
N GLU A 123 -2.38 22.17 -2.24
CA GLU A 123 -1.70 22.24 -0.95
C GLU A 123 -2.68 22.14 0.22
N GLY A 124 -2.19 22.04 1.45
CA GLY A 124 -3.02 21.98 2.67
C GLY A 124 -2.99 20.61 3.37
N ASP A 125 -2.19 19.67 2.88
CA ASP A 125 -1.98 18.35 3.49
C ASP A 125 -1.00 18.37 4.67
N ASN A 126 -0.13 19.39 4.80
CA ASN A 126 0.91 19.47 5.82
C ASN A 126 0.34 19.78 7.21
N VAL A 127 0.44 18.82 8.14
CA VAL A 127 -0.07 18.87 9.51
C VAL A 127 1.02 19.26 10.53
N LEU A 128 2.31 19.31 10.14
CA LEU A 128 3.41 19.64 11.06
C LEU A 128 3.17 20.91 11.88
N PRO A 129 2.61 22.00 11.34
CA PRO A 129 2.33 23.21 12.13
C PRO A 129 1.31 23.01 13.27
N LEU A 130 0.45 22.01 13.16
CA LEU A 130 -0.59 21.70 14.16
C LEU A 130 -0.09 20.76 15.29
N ILE A 131 1.07 20.13 15.13
CA ILE A 131 1.58 19.12 16.06
C ILE A 131 1.67 19.60 17.52
N PRO A 132 2.11 20.83 17.83
CA PRO A 132 2.11 21.30 19.22
C PRO A 132 0.71 21.25 19.86
N GLN A 133 -0.32 21.75 19.17
CA GLN A 133 -1.71 21.72 19.64
C GLN A 133 -2.26 20.30 19.76
N LEU A 134 -1.93 19.42 18.78
CA LEU A 134 -2.37 18.03 18.79
C LEU A 134 -1.74 17.25 19.97
N ARG A 135 -0.50 17.58 20.34
CA ARG A 135 0.16 17.01 21.52
C ARG A 135 -0.53 17.43 22.80
N GLU A 136 -0.89 18.70 22.94
CA GLU A 136 -1.65 19.21 24.10
C GLU A 136 -3.03 18.54 24.23
N LYS A 137 -3.67 18.21 23.10
CA LYS A 137 -4.93 17.47 23.05
C LYS A 137 -4.78 15.97 23.30
N GLY A 138 -3.56 15.46 23.49
CA GLY A 138 -3.30 14.06 23.78
C GLY A 138 -3.59 13.09 22.62
N VAL A 139 -3.36 13.52 21.37
CA VAL A 139 -3.55 12.65 20.20
C VAL A 139 -2.68 11.40 20.32
N GLN A 140 -3.27 10.25 20.00
CA GLN A 140 -2.65 8.93 20.10
C GLN A 140 -2.60 8.24 18.74
N GLU A 141 -1.66 7.31 18.59
CA GLU A 141 -1.53 6.44 17.43
C GLU A 141 -2.74 5.49 17.33
N LEU A 142 -3.23 5.27 16.12
CA LEU A 142 -4.49 4.58 15.83
C LEU A 142 -4.58 3.14 16.33
N GLN A 143 -3.48 2.40 16.31
CA GLN A 143 -3.46 0.98 16.65
C GLN A 143 -2.88 0.73 18.05
N SER A 144 -1.77 1.39 18.35
CA SER A 144 -1.01 1.16 19.59
C SER A 144 -1.46 2.03 20.75
N GLY A 145 -2.20 3.12 20.50
CA GLY A 145 -2.51 4.13 21.50
C GLY A 145 -1.29 4.92 22.00
N ALA A 146 -0.14 4.79 21.37
CA ALA A 146 1.08 5.47 21.76
C ALA A 146 0.94 7.00 21.63
N PRO A 147 1.56 7.81 22.53
CA PRO A 147 1.55 9.26 22.40
C PRO A 147 2.40 9.73 21.21
N LEU A 148 2.14 10.97 20.75
CA LEU A 148 2.90 11.59 19.66
C LEU A 148 4.40 11.61 19.97
N PRO A 149 5.26 11.12 19.03
CA PRO A 149 6.72 11.17 19.17
C PRO A 149 7.21 12.61 19.37
N GLU A 150 8.28 12.77 20.11
CA GLU A 150 8.84 14.09 20.44
C GLU A 150 9.16 14.90 19.17
N ARG A 151 9.75 14.24 18.16
CA ARG A 151 10.15 14.87 16.92
C ARG A 151 9.66 14.08 15.70
N LEU A 152 8.87 14.73 14.88
CA LEU A 152 8.40 14.19 13.60
C LEU A 152 9.27 14.73 12.45
N LEU A 153 9.42 13.92 11.41
CA LEU A 153 10.06 14.27 10.14
C LEU A 153 9.03 14.81 9.14
N SER A 154 7.87 14.18 9.11
CA SER A 154 6.72 14.57 8.29
C SER A 154 5.42 14.29 9.05
N ALA A 155 4.35 15.01 8.70
CA ALA A 155 2.98 14.71 9.09
C ALA A 155 2.06 15.28 8.01
N ASN A 156 1.40 14.41 7.26
CA ASN A 156 0.58 14.79 6.12
C ASN A 156 -0.76 14.09 6.16
N ALA A 157 -1.83 14.86 5.95
CA ALA A 157 -3.18 14.34 5.81
C ALA A 157 -3.37 13.76 4.41
N TYR A 158 -4.14 12.69 4.32
CA TYR A 158 -4.56 12.13 3.04
C TYR A 158 -5.74 12.94 2.52
N LEU A 159 -5.46 13.92 1.66
CA LEU A 159 -6.51 14.73 1.05
C LEU A 159 -7.33 13.88 0.06
N GLY A 160 -8.56 14.31 -0.18
CA GLY A 160 -9.46 13.71 -1.17
C GLY A 160 -9.35 14.30 -2.56
N ALA A 161 -10.34 14.00 -3.40
CA ALA A 161 -10.40 14.35 -4.81
C ALA A 161 -10.91 15.78 -5.09
N ALA A 162 -11.62 16.42 -4.16
CA ALA A 162 -12.24 17.74 -4.35
C ALA A 162 -11.26 18.84 -4.82
N PRO A 163 -10.04 18.96 -4.26
CA PRO A 163 -9.06 19.93 -4.74
C PRO A 163 -8.62 19.69 -6.19
N ILE A 164 -8.50 18.41 -6.59
CA ILE A 164 -8.11 18.04 -7.96
C ILE A 164 -9.23 18.42 -8.94
N LYS A 165 -10.51 18.11 -8.60
CA LYS A 165 -11.66 18.57 -9.38
C LYS A 165 -11.63 20.08 -9.57
N LEU A 166 -11.46 20.85 -8.49
CA LEU A 166 -11.43 22.30 -8.52
C LEU A 166 -10.32 22.84 -9.44
N ALA A 167 -9.13 22.27 -9.38
CA ALA A 167 -8.01 22.62 -10.24
C ALA A 167 -8.31 22.39 -11.72
N LEU A 168 -8.91 21.24 -12.05
CA LEU A 168 -9.32 20.89 -13.41
C LEU A 168 -10.47 21.77 -13.91
N ASP A 169 -11.45 22.10 -13.07
CA ASP A 169 -12.56 23.03 -13.38
C ASP A 169 -12.04 24.44 -13.68
N ALA A 170 -10.97 24.87 -13.01
CA ALA A 170 -10.28 26.13 -13.29
C ALA A 170 -9.44 26.08 -14.59
N GLY A 171 -9.38 24.93 -15.26
CA GLY A 171 -8.72 24.75 -16.55
C GLY A 171 -7.24 24.39 -16.45
N ALA A 172 -6.79 23.77 -15.37
CA ALA A 172 -5.43 23.21 -15.28
C ALA A 172 -5.22 22.10 -16.31
N GLN A 173 -4.06 22.09 -16.94
CA GLN A 173 -3.60 21.03 -17.82
C GLN A 173 -2.73 20.02 -17.05
N VAL A 174 -2.03 20.50 -16.03
CA VAL A 174 -1.27 19.67 -15.09
C VAL A 174 -1.68 20.05 -13.67
N VAL A 175 -2.07 19.05 -12.88
CA VAL A 175 -2.36 19.21 -11.45
C VAL A 175 -1.28 18.48 -10.66
N ILE A 176 -0.58 19.19 -9.78
CA ILE A 176 0.44 18.67 -8.89
C ILE A 176 -0.07 18.76 -7.45
N THR A 177 -0.11 17.64 -6.74
CA THR A 177 -0.56 17.62 -5.34
C THR A 177 0.58 17.24 -4.38
N GLY A 178 0.41 17.58 -3.09
CA GLY A 178 1.07 16.94 -1.98
C GLY A 178 0.45 15.57 -1.69
N ARG A 179 0.39 15.16 -0.41
CA ARG A 179 -0.22 13.87 -0.03
C ARG A 179 -1.73 13.90 -0.22
N CYS A 180 -2.22 13.02 -1.01
CA CYS A 180 -3.64 12.69 -1.12
C CYS A 180 -3.83 11.17 -1.00
N VAL A 181 -5.05 10.68 -0.89
CA VAL A 181 -5.32 9.26 -1.02
C VAL A 181 -5.05 8.83 -2.47
N ASP A 182 -4.50 7.66 -2.66
CA ASP A 182 -3.91 7.22 -3.92
C ASP A 182 -4.94 7.23 -5.08
N SER A 183 -6.17 6.82 -4.82
CA SER A 183 -7.28 6.86 -5.78
C SER A 183 -7.78 8.29 -6.11
N ALA A 184 -7.43 9.32 -5.33
CA ALA A 184 -7.93 10.69 -5.54
C ALA A 184 -7.47 11.30 -6.87
N VAL A 185 -6.27 10.93 -7.35
CA VAL A 185 -5.75 11.43 -8.64
C VAL A 185 -6.63 11.01 -9.82
N THR A 186 -7.32 9.87 -9.70
CA THR A 186 -8.28 9.37 -10.70
C THR A 186 -9.69 9.88 -10.40
N LEU A 187 -10.16 9.78 -9.15
CA LEU A 187 -11.49 10.22 -8.75
C LEU A 187 -11.71 11.71 -9.09
N GLY A 188 -10.71 12.57 -8.85
CA GLY A 188 -10.80 14.00 -9.17
C GLY A 188 -11.01 14.27 -10.67
N VAL A 189 -10.40 13.46 -11.54
CA VAL A 189 -10.63 13.50 -12.99
C VAL A 189 -12.07 13.13 -13.32
N LEU A 190 -12.58 12.05 -12.76
CA LEU A 190 -13.95 11.56 -13.01
C LEU A 190 -15.00 12.57 -12.52
N MET A 191 -14.78 13.15 -11.34
CA MET A 191 -15.63 14.20 -10.79
C MET A 191 -15.66 15.46 -11.68
N HIS A 192 -14.51 15.83 -12.26
CA HIS A 192 -14.42 16.95 -13.19
C HIS A 192 -15.18 16.69 -14.50
N GLU A 193 -14.90 15.57 -15.15
CA GLU A 193 -15.42 15.27 -16.49
C GLU A 193 -16.92 14.94 -16.51
N PHE A 194 -17.41 14.30 -15.44
CA PHE A 194 -18.80 13.86 -15.34
C PHE A 194 -19.65 14.72 -14.40
N ASP A 195 -19.08 15.82 -13.89
CA ASP A 195 -19.73 16.74 -12.94
C ASP A 195 -20.31 16.02 -11.71
N TRP A 196 -19.60 14.98 -11.21
CA TRP A 196 -19.98 14.30 -9.99
C TRP A 196 -19.77 15.21 -8.79
N SER A 197 -20.69 15.14 -7.84
CA SER A 197 -20.72 16.01 -6.68
C SER A 197 -20.82 15.24 -5.37
N PHE A 198 -20.61 15.95 -4.27
CA PHE A 198 -20.84 15.43 -2.92
C PHE A 198 -22.28 15.71 -2.44
N ALA A 199 -23.27 15.69 -3.33
CA ALA A 199 -24.66 16.07 -3.00
C ALA A 199 -25.34 15.12 -1.97
N GLY A 200 -24.70 13.96 -1.66
CA GLY A 200 -25.08 13.09 -0.55
C GLY A 200 -26.25 12.15 -0.86
N ASN A 201 -26.78 12.13 -2.08
CA ASN A 201 -27.71 11.08 -2.47
C ASN A 201 -26.96 9.78 -2.78
N GLN A 202 -27.66 8.64 -2.74
CA GLN A 202 -27.05 7.32 -2.90
C GLN A 202 -26.36 7.12 -4.26
N ASP A 203 -26.92 7.66 -5.32
CA ASP A 203 -26.35 7.55 -6.68
C ASP A 203 -25.00 8.29 -6.78
N ASP A 204 -24.89 9.47 -6.19
CA ASP A 204 -23.63 10.21 -6.12
C ASP A 204 -22.58 9.47 -5.27
N LEU A 205 -22.97 8.94 -4.11
CA LEU A 205 -22.08 8.15 -3.26
C LEU A 205 -21.58 6.89 -3.98
N ASP A 206 -22.44 6.21 -4.68
CA ASP A 206 -22.09 5.01 -5.46
C ASP A 206 -21.11 5.35 -6.59
N LYS A 207 -21.32 6.48 -7.29
CA LYS A 207 -20.37 6.98 -8.31
C LYS A 207 -19.01 7.32 -7.72
N LEU A 208 -18.97 7.99 -6.55
CA LEU A 208 -17.71 8.29 -5.86
C LEU A 208 -16.98 7.01 -5.44
N ALA A 209 -17.70 6.01 -4.93
CA ALA A 209 -17.11 4.72 -4.58
C ALA A 209 -16.58 3.97 -5.82
N GLN A 210 -17.34 3.98 -6.90
CA GLN A 210 -16.94 3.36 -8.16
C GLN A 210 -15.72 4.06 -8.78
N GLY A 211 -15.66 5.40 -8.73
CA GLY A 211 -14.51 6.20 -9.16
C GLY A 211 -13.28 5.99 -8.28
N SER A 212 -13.47 5.80 -6.97
CA SER A 212 -12.39 5.43 -6.05
C SER A 212 -11.84 4.04 -6.37
N LEU A 213 -12.72 3.07 -6.69
CA LEU A 213 -12.31 1.75 -7.15
C LEU A 213 -11.54 1.82 -8.47
N ALA A 214 -11.97 2.69 -9.39
CA ALA A 214 -11.25 2.92 -10.65
C ALA A 214 -9.80 3.37 -10.38
N GLY A 215 -9.61 4.33 -9.46
CA GLY A 215 -8.29 4.77 -9.03
C GLY A 215 -7.48 3.64 -8.39
N HIS A 216 -8.06 2.90 -7.46
CA HIS A 216 -7.43 1.77 -6.80
C HIS A 216 -6.92 0.70 -7.79
N LEU A 217 -7.62 0.48 -8.89
CA LEU A 217 -7.21 -0.53 -9.88
C LEU A 217 -6.06 -0.10 -10.79
N ILE A 218 -5.69 1.20 -10.84
CA ILE A 218 -4.62 1.69 -11.70
C ILE A 218 -3.48 2.40 -10.97
N GLU A 219 -3.57 2.55 -9.63
CA GLU A 219 -2.57 3.26 -8.82
C GLU A 219 -1.26 2.49 -8.67
N CYS A 220 -1.26 1.16 -8.84
CA CYS A 220 -0.12 0.28 -8.55
C CYS A 220 0.60 -0.22 -9.82
N GLY A 221 0.91 0.66 -10.75
CA GLY A 221 1.66 0.31 -11.96
C GLY A 221 0.94 -0.76 -12.78
N CYS A 222 1.66 -1.82 -13.18
CA CYS A 222 1.13 -2.87 -14.05
C CYS A 222 0.39 -4.00 -13.32
N GLN A 223 -0.03 -3.84 -12.06
CA GLN A 223 -0.62 -4.98 -11.31
C GLN A 223 -1.94 -5.46 -11.93
N SER A 224 -2.84 -4.56 -12.32
CA SER A 224 -4.09 -4.93 -13.02
C SER A 224 -3.88 -5.52 -14.40
N THR A 225 -2.69 -5.33 -14.96
CA THR A 225 -2.32 -5.82 -16.30
C THR A 225 -1.37 -7.01 -16.27
N GLY A 226 -1.31 -7.72 -15.15
CA GLY A 226 -0.59 -8.98 -14.98
C GLY A 226 0.74 -8.87 -14.22
N GLY A 227 1.13 -7.67 -13.79
CA GLY A 227 2.27 -7.50 -12.89
C GLY A 227 2.04 -8.24 -11.57
N LEU A 228 3.00 -9.09 -11.17
CA LEU A 228 2.94 -9.87 -9.94
C LEU A 228 1.77 -10.87 -9.84
N PHE A 229 1.16 -11.25 -10.97
CA PHE A 229 0.03 -12.17 -11.02
C PHE A 229 0.41 -13.59 -10.54
N THR A 230 -0.48 -14.27 -9.81
CA THR A 230 -0.26 -15.63 -9.30
C THR A 230 0.14 -16.60 -10.42
N ASP A 231 -0.56 -16.60 -11.56
CA ASP A 231 -0.24 -17.42 -12.72
C ASP A 231 0.70 -16.68 -13.69
N TRP A 232 1.82 -16.22 -13.17
CA TRP A 232 2.82 -15.39 -13.86
C TRP A 232 3.29 -15.96 -15.21
N GLN A 233 3.28 -17.29 -15.37
CA GLN A 233 3.66 -17.97 -16.60
C GLN A 233 2.73 -17.64 -17.78
N THR A 234 1.52 -17.19 -17.51
CA THR A 234 0.51 -16.84 -18.52
C THR A 234 0.63 -15.40 -19.01
N VAL A 235 1.46 -14.59 -18.36
CA VAL A 235 1.63 -13.17 -18.68
C VAL A 235 2.72 -13.02 -19.74
N PRO A 236 2.41 -12.55 -20.96
CA PRO A 236 3.39 -12.40 -22.04
C PRO A 236 4.22 -11.12 -21.91
N ASP A 237 5.38 -11.10 -22.54
CA ASP A 237 6.25 -9.94 -22.83
C ASP A 237 6.45 -9.01 -21.63
N TRP A 238 7.03 -9.51 -20.54
CA TRP A 238 7.26 -8.78 -19.31
C TRP A 238 8.15 -7.55 -19.47
N ASP A 239 9.07 -7.57 -20.40
CA ASP A 239 9.96 -6.44 -20.74
C ASP A 239 9.21 -5.25 -21.34
N ASN A 240 8.02 -5.49 -21.91
CA ASN A 240 7.14 -4.47 -22.49
C ASN A 240 5.71 -4.54 -21.91
N ILE A 241 5.57 -4.85 -20.62
CA ILE A 241 4.25 -4.96 -19.96
C ILE A 241 3.45 -3.65 -20.11
N GLY A 242 2.15 -3.78 -20.46
CA GLY A 242 1.27 -2.63 -20.69
C GLY A 242 0.82 -1.99 -19.38
N TYR A 243 0.97 -0.68 -19.26
CA TYR A 243 0.41 0.08 -18.15
C TYR A 243 -1.13 0.17 -18.26
N PRO A 244 -1.88 0.19 -17.14
CA PRO A 244 -3.33 0.10 -17.18
C PRO A 244 -3.97 1.35 -17.79
N VAL A 245 -5.05 1.13 -18.53
CA VAL A 245 -5.94 2.16 -19.06
C VAL A 245 -7.36 1.86 -18.62
N LEU A 246 -8.09 2.89 -18.18
CA LEU A 246 -9.51 2.82 -17.90
C LEU A 246 -10.31 3.52 -18.98
N THR A 247 -11.39 2.91 -19.43
CA THR A 247 -12.45 3.57 -20.17
C THR A 247 -13.64 3.74 -19.24
N CYS A 248 -13.88 4.97 -18.75
CA CYS A 248 -14.87 5.31 -17.72
C CYS A 248 -16.09 5.96 -18.32
N SER A 249 -17.28 5.67 -17.76
CA SER A 249 -18.58 6.20 -18.17
C SER A 249 -19.23 7.08 -17.09
N PRO A 250 -20.17 7.99 -17.44
CA PRO A 250 -20.81 8.89 -16.48
C PRO A 250 -21.62 8.20 -15.37
N ASP A 251 -22.04 6.97 -15.58
CA ASP A 251 -22.74 6.13 -14.59
C ASP A 251 -21.81 5.48 -13.56
N GLY A 252 -20.50 5.74 -13.65
CA GLY A 252 -19.47 5.17 -12.82
C GLY A 252 -18.91 3.85 -13.32
N SER A 253 -19.55 3.15 -14.24
CA SER A 253 -19.01 1.92 -14.80
C SER A 253 -17.73 2.19 -15.60
N PHE A 254 -16.80 1.23 -15.56
CA PHE A 254 -15.56 1.36 -16.33
C PHE A 254 -15.04 0.00 -16.82
N VAL A 255 -14.16 0.05 -17.80
CA VAL A 255 -13.43 -1.09 -18.35
C VAL A 255 -11.94 -0.90 -18.10
N VAL A 256 -11.29 -1.92 -17.55
CA VAL A 256 -9.82 -2.00 -17.42
C VAL A 256 -9.25 -2.58 -18.70
N GLU A 257 -8.25 -1.92 -19.25
CA GLU A 257 -7.58 -2.28 -20.50
C GLU A 257 -6.07 -2.05 -20.39
N LYS A 258 -5.34 -2.34 -21.46
CA LYS A 258 -3.93 -1.94 -21.64
C LYS A 258 -3.70 -1.37 -23.04
N PRO A 259 -2.63 -0.60 -23.28
CA PRO A 259 -2.31 -0.12 -24.62
C PRO A 259 -2.10 -1.28 -25.60
N PRO A 260 -2.48 -1.12 -26.87
CA PRO A 260 -2.19 -2.11 -27.90
C PRO A 260 -0.67 -2.26 -28.10
N GLN A 261 -0.22 -3.38 -28.64
CA GLN A 261 1.20 -3.69 -28.92
C GLN A 261 2.08 -3.70 -27.65
N THR A 262 1.50 -4.01 -26.52
CA THR A 262 2.20 -4.19 -25.24
C THR A 262 2.01 -5.61 -24.72
N GLY A 263 2.94 -6.08 -23.93
CA GLY A 263 2.81 -7.30 -23.13
C GLY A 263 1.81 -7.14 -22.00
N GLY A 264 1.81 -8.10 -21.08
CA GLY A 264 0.86 -8.12 -19.98
C GLY A 264 -0.47 -8.82 -20.31
N LEU A 265 -1.28 -9.04 -19.30
CA LEU A 265 -2.55 -9.74 -19.36
C LEU A 265 -3.60 -8.99 -18.55
N VAL A 266 -4.71 -8.57 -19.19
CA VAL A 266 -5.88 -8.07 -18.50
C VAL A 266 -6.95 -9.15 -18.50
N SER A 267 -7.24 -9.70 -17.35
CA SER A 267 -8.23 -10.74 -17.12
C SER A 267 -9.02 -10.47 -15.83
N VAL A 268 -10.15 -11.14 -15.67
CA VAL A 268 -10.90 -11.08 -14.40
C VAL A 268 -9.99 -11.40 -13.21
N ALA A 269 -9.07 -12.36 -13.35
CA ALA A 269 -8.19 -12.76 -12.27
C ALA A 269 -7.13 -11.70 -11.93
N THR A 270 -6.48 -11.07 -12.94
CA THR A 270 -5.47 -10.03 -12.70
C THR A 270 -6.09 -8.78 -12.06
N VAL A 271 -7.30 -8.39 -12.51
CA VAL A 271 -8.04 -7.26 -11.94
C VAL A 271 -8.56 -7.59 -10.53
N ALA A 272 -8.98 -8.83 -10.28
CA ALA A 272 -9.41 -9.27 -8.95
C ALA A 272 -8.25 -9.27 -7.94
N GLU A 273 -7.04 -9.68 -8.33
CA GLU A 273 -5.86 -9.59 -7.46
C GLU A 273 -5.52 -8.14 -7.08
N GLN A 274 -5.63 -7.19 -8.01
CA GLN A 274 -5.45 -5.78 -7.68
C GLN A 274 -6.58 -5.25 -6.79
N LEU A 275 -7.82 -5.68 -7.01
CA LEU A 275 -8.96 -5.25 -6.20
C LEU A 275 -8.78 -5.60 -4.72
N VAL A 276 -8.26 -6.79 -4.42
CA VAL A 276 -8.04 -7.23 -3.03
C VAL A 276 -6.69 -6.76 -2.46
N TYR A 277 -5.87 -6.08 -3.25
CA TYR A 277 -4.55 -5.64 -2.82
C TYR A 277 -4.66 -4.43 -1.89
N GLU A 278 -4.00 -4.50 -0.74
CA GLU A 278 -3.91 -3.41 0.25
C GLU A 278 -5.26 -2.86 0.77
N ILE A 279 -6.31 -3.65 0.77
CA ILE A 279 -7.59 -3.28 1.40
C ILE A 279 -7.75 -3.93 2.77
N GLY A 280 -8.39 -3.21 3.70
CA GLY A 280 -8.78 -3.72 5.02
C GLY A 280 -10.14 -4.41 4.95
N ASP A 281 -11.14 -3.84 5.65
CA ASP A 281 -12.55 -4.26 5.54
C ASP A 281 -13.12 -3.81 4.19
N PRO A 282 -13.43 -4.75 3.26
CA PRO A 282 -13.96 -4.39 1.95
C PRO A 282 -15.38 -3.81 2.00
N ALA A 283 -16.13 -4.02 3.08
CA ALA A 283 -17.45 -3.43 3.28
C ALA A 283 -17.36 -1.98 3.81
N ASN A 284 -16.20 -1.58 4.33
CA ASN A 284 -15.99 -0.26 4.91
C ASN A 284 -14.56 0.24 4.60
N TYR A 285 -14.23 0.36 3.33
CA TYR A 285 -12.95 0.93 2.90
C TYR A 285 -13.02 2.46 3.03
N LEU A 286 -12.35 2.99 4.06
CA LEU A 286 -12.47 4.39 4.49
C LEU A 286 -11.60 5.31 3.65
N LEU A 287 -12.24 6.16 2.84
CA LEU A 287 -11.59 7.20 2.06
C LEU A 287 -12.09 8.60 2.47
N PRO A 288 -11.35 9.67 2.19
CA PRO A 288 -11.77 11.02 2.55
C PRO A 288 -13.08 11.46 1.88
N ASP A 289 -13.33 10.99 0.67
CA ASP A 289 -14.45 11.44 -0.15
C ASP A 289 -15.70 10.56 0.02
N VAL A 290 -15.52 9.30 0.38
CA VAL A 290 -16.58 8.30 0.47
C VAL A 290 -16.08 7.09 1.28
N VAL A 291 -16.96 6.40 2.01
CA VAL A 291 -16.70 5.07 2.53
C VAL A 291 -17.19 4.07 1.50
N CYS A 292 -16.26 3.26 0.97
CA CYS A 292 -16.57 2.31 -0.10
C CYS A 292 -16.95 0.94 0.45
N ASP A 293 -17.91 0.30 -0.20
CA ASP A 293 -18.24 -1.12 -0.07
C ASP A 293 -17.96 -1.82 -1.41
N PHE A 294 -16.92 -2.66 -1.41
CA PHE A 294 -16.48 -3.43 -2.58
C PHE A 294 -16.98 -4.89 -2.57
N THR A 295 -17.77 -5.27 -1.58
CA THR A 295 -18.21 -6.67 -1.39
C THR A 295 -19.03 -7.21 -2.56
N GLN A 296 -19.74 -6.34 -3.27
CA GLN A 296 -20.63 -6.71 -4.38
C GLN A 296 -20.06 -6.32 -5.76
N VAL A 297 -18.79 -5.95 -5.83
CA VAL A 297 -18.13 -5.63 -7.10
C VAL A 297 -18.17 -6.85 -8.02
N GLN A 298 -18.50 -6.62 -9.28
CA GLN A 298 -18.55 -7.62 -10.33
C GLN A 298 -17.50 -7.31 -11.40
N LEU A 299 -16.76 -8.34 -11.76
CA LEU A 299 -15.77 -8.30 -12.84
C LEU A 299 -16.25 -9.21 -13.98
N THR A 300 -16.29 -8.68 -15.19
CA THR A 300 -16.72 -9.41 -16.36
C THR A 300 -15.76 -9.22 -17.53
N GLN A 301 -15.23 -10.29 -18.09
CA GLN A 301 -14.46 -10.22 -19.32
C GLN A 301 -15.39 -9.85 -20.48
N VAL A 302 -15.16 -8.69 -21.09
CA VAL A 302 -16.00 -8.16 -22.18
C VAL A 302 -15.31 -8.16 -23.54
N GLY A 303 -14.00 -8.41 -23.56
CA GLY A 303 -13.17 -8.53 -24.74
C GLY A 303 -11.77 -9.03 -24.40
N GLU A 304 -10.93 -9.25 -25.39
CA GLU A 304 -9.54 -9.56 -25.16
C GLU A 304 -8.85 -8.39 -24.44
N HIS A 305 -8.23 -8.67 -23.29
CA HIS A 305 -7.65 -7.63 -22.41
C HIS A 305 -8.63 -6.51 -22.03
N GLN A 306 -9.92 -6.83 -21.83
CA GLN A 306 -10.94 -5.87 -21.43
C GLN A 306 -11.82 -6.46 -20.33
N VAL A 307 -11.76 -5.89 -19.12
CA VAL A 307 -12.57 -6.31 -17.96
C VAL A 307 -13.46 -5.16 -17.52
N SER A 308 -14.77 -5.37 -17.58
CA SER A 308 -15.79 -4.46 -17.06
C SER A 308 -15.87 -4.58 -15.55
N VAL A 309 -15.93 -3.45 -14.85
CA VAL A 309 -16.00 -3.35 -13.39
C VAL A 309 -17.21 -2.53 -12.97
N ARG A 310 -18.05 -3.09 -12.10
CA ARG A 310 -19.28 -2.47 -11.58
C ARG A 310 -19.57 -2.92 -10.16
N GLY A 311 -20.43 -2.18 -9.46
CA GLY A 311 -21.07 -2.65 -8.23
C GLY A 311 -20.44 -2.20 -6.94
N ALA A 312 -19.44 -1.32 -6.96
CA ALA A 312 -19.02 -0.63 -5.76
C ALA A 312 -20.14 0.27 -5.24
N ARG A 313 -20.33 0.31 -3.91
CA ARG A 313 -21.34 1.11 -3.23
C ARG A 313 -20.68 2.13 -2.32
N GLY A 314 -21.30 3.29 -2.19
CA GLY A 314 -20.80 4.38 -1.36
C GLY A 314 -21.65 4.61 -0.12
N LYS A 315 -20.98 5.00 0.97
CA LYS A 315 -21.60 5.53 2.19
C LYS A 315 -21.00 6.91 2.46
N ALA A 316 -21.67 7.71 3.27
CA ALA A 316 -21.17 9.04 3.65
C ALA A 316 -19.72 8.97 4.18
N PRO A 317 -18.85 9.92 3.81
CA PRO A 317 -17.48 9.94 4.27
C PRO A 317 -17.39 10.23 5.77
N THR A 318 -16.28 9.83 6.39
CA THR A 318 -15.99 10.16 7.79
C THR A 318 -15.67 11.65 7.95
N SER A 319 -15.81 12.17 9.18
CA SER A 319 -15.46 13.54 9.54
C SER A 319 -13.95 13.81 9.67
N HIS A 320 -13.11 12.77 9.54
CA HIS A 320 -11.68 12.84 9.79
C HIS A 320 -10.86 12.48 8.54
N TYR A 321 -9.69 13.11 8.43
CA TYR A 321 -8.60 12.60 7.60
C TYR A 321 -7.74 11.62 8.39
N LYS A 322 -7.25 10.57 7.75
CA LYS A 322 -6.07 9.86 8.22
C LYS A 322 -4.86 10.77 8.01
N VAL A 323 -4.03 10.91 9.04
CA VAL A 323 -2.72 11.55 8.95
C VAL A 323 -1.65 10.48 9.09
N SER A 324 -0.69 10.46 8.17
CA SER A 324 0.54 9.70 8.31
C SER A 324 1.67 10.64 8.70
N ALA A 325 2.25 10.38 9.86
CA ALA A 325 3.45 11.04 10.33
C ALA A 325 4.62 10.06 10.38
N THR A 326 5.84 10.57 10.28
CA THR A 326 7.04 9.75 10.33
C THR A 326 8.06 10.34 11.29
N TYR A 327 8.84 9.47 11.94
CA TYR A 327 9.89 9.87 12.87
C TYR A 327 11.09 8.93 12.81
N ALA A 328 12.29 9.47 13.07
CA ALA A 328 13.50 8.67 13.20
C ALA A 328 13.53 8.00 14.57
N HIS A 329 13.75 6.69 14.62
CA HIS A 329 13.78 5.92 15.86
C HIS A 329 15.18 5.42 16.21
N ALA A 330 15.91 4.92 15.20
CA ALA A 330 17.24 4.34 15.34
C ALA A 330 17.97 4.37 13.99
N PHE A 331 19.04 3.60 13.90
CA PHE A 331 19.69 3.29 12.63
C PHE A 331 19.67 1.78 12.39
N ARG A 332 19.69 1.39 11.13
CA ARG A 332 19.74 0.00 10.66
C ARG A 332 20.95 -0.17 9.75
N CYS A 333 21.58 -1.34 9.81
CA CYS A 333 22.63 -1.74 8.87
C CYS A 333 22.41 -3.20 8.46
N SER A 334 22.43 -3.50 7.17
CA SER A 334 22.27 -4.85 6.62
C SER A 334 23.48 -5.21 5.77
N GLY A 335 24.14 -6.32 6.09
CA GLY A 335 25.23 -6.90 5.30
C GLY A 335 24.78 -8.21 4.66
N GLN A 336 25.36 -8.54 3.50
CA GLN A 336 25.11 -9.80 2.79
C GLN A 336 26.42 -10.47 2.41
N LEU A 337 26.45 -11.81 2.48
CA LEU A 337 27.56 -12.65 2.05
C LEU A 337 26.99 -13.89 1.32
N THR A 338 27.53 -14.20 0.17
CA THR A 338 27.23 -15.45 -0.53
C THR A 338 28.17 -16.56 -0.05
N ILE A 339 27.63 -17.74 0.24
CA ILE A 339 28.38 -18.91 0.70
C ILE A 339 28.08 -20.09 -0.21
N VAL A 340 29.13 -20.68 -0.78
CA VAL A 340 29.04 -21.74 -1.79
C VAL A 340 29.67 -23.03 -1.26
N GLY A 341 29.19 -24.14 -1.77
CA GLY A 341 29.70 -25.49 -1.53
C GLY A 341 28.86 -26.31 -0.56
N LEU A 342 29.35 -27.48 -0.16
CA LEU A 342 28.65 -28.35 0.78
C LEU A 342 28.33 -27.62 2.08
N ASP A 343 27.18 -27.88 2.67
CA ASP A 343 26.69 -27.31 3.93
C ASP A 343 26.61 -25.76 3.91
N ALA A 344 26.32 -25.16 2.74
CA ALA A 344 26.28 -23.71 2.60
C ALA A 344 25.34 -23.04 3.62
N VAL A 345 24.17 -23.65 3.90
CA VAL A 345 23.18 -23.15 4.86
C VAL A 345 23.74 -23.16 6.29
N ALA A 346 24.35 -24.27 6.72
CA ALA A 346 24.95 -24.39 8.06
C ALA A 346 26.15 -23.46 8.24
N LYS A 347 26.98 -23.31 7.19
CA LYS A 347 28.08 -22.35 7.16
C LYS A 347 27.58 -20.91 7.29
N ALA A 348 26.51 -20.55 6.55
CA ALA A 348 25.90 -19.24 6.60
C ALA A 348 25.40 -18.92 8.02
N GLN A 349 24.68 -19.84 8.64
CA GLN A 349 24.20 -19.69 10.01
C GLN A 349 25.35 -19.43 10.98
N ARG A 350 26.37 -20.29 10.97
CA ARG A 350 27.53 -20.16 11.85
C ARG A 350 28.34 -18.90 11.61
N THR A 351 28.47 -18.48 10.34
CA THR A 351 29.17 -17.24 9.98
C THR A 351 28.42 -16.02 10.53
N GLY A 352 27.08 -16.00 10.39
CA GLY A 352 26.25 -14.94 10.95
C GLY A 352 26.37 -14.82 12.47
N GLU A 353 26.29 -15.94 13.17
CA GLU A 353 26.46 -15.99 14.63
C GLU A 353 27.87 -15.52 15.06
N ALA A 354 28.90 -15.91 14.32
CA ALA A 354 30.28 -15.48 14.59
C ALA A 354 30.46 -13.96 14.42
N ILE A 355 29.87 -13.37 13.36
CA ILE A 355 29.90 -11.92 13.13
C ILE A 355 29.18 -11.20 14.26
N LEU A 356 27.98 -11.62 14.63
CA LEU A 356 27.22 -10.99 15.71
C LEU A 356 27.96 -11.09 17.06
N THR A 357 28.51 -12.27 17.37
CA THR A 357 29.25 -12.47 18.62
C THR A 357 30.51 -11.59 18.67
N ARG A 358 31.27 -11.54 17.58
CA ARG A 358 32.46 -10.69 17.48
C ARG A 358 32.10 -9.21 17.62
N THR A 359 31.10 -8.75 16.91
CA THR A 359 30.74 -7.34 16.91
C THR A 359 30.12 -6.90 18.23
N ARG A 360 29.36 -7.75 18.94
CA ARG A 360 28.90 -7.47 20.32
C ARG A 360 30.07 -7.27 21.29
N ARG A 361 31.08 -8.11 21.19
CA ARG A 361 32.31 -7.94 22.01
C ARG A 361 32.99 -6.61 21.68
N LEU A 362 33.16 -6.29 20.40
CA LEU A 362 33.78 -5.03 19.97
C LEU A 362 32.98 -3.80 20.42
N LEU A 363 31.65 -3.88 20.44
CA LEU A 363 30.79 -2.83 20.99
C LEU A 363 31.04 -2.65 22.49
N ALA A 364 31.10 -3.75 23.24
CA ALA A 364 31.39 -3.73 24.68
C ALA A 364 32.79 -3.15 24.97
N ASP A 365 33.82 -3.56 24.23
CA ASP A 365 35.18 -3.04 24.35
C ASP A 365 35.27 -1.53 24.04
N ALA A 366 34.39 -1.04 23.15
CA ALA A 366 34.24 0.37 22.82
C ALA A 366 33.36 1.16 23.79
N GLY A 367 32.81 0.54 24.83
CA GLY A 367 31.88 1.17 25.78
C GLY A 367 30.51 1.50 25.19
N LEU A 368 30.14 0.87 24.08
CA LEU A 368 28.84 1.03 23.42
C LEU A 368 27.84 -0.02 23.93
N LYS A 369 26.55 0.32 23.88
CA LYS A 369 25.45 -0.63 24.19
C LYS A 369 25.42 -1.75 23.15
N ASP A 370 24.79 -2.87 23.48
CA ASP A 370 24.48 -3.93 22.53
C ASP A 370 23.44 -3.46 21.48
N TYR A 371 23.27 -4.23 20.42
CA TYR A 371 22.24 -4.02 19.42
C TYR A 371 20.85 -3.98 20.07
N GLY A 372 20.00 -3.05 19.62
CA GLY A 372 18.60 -3.03 20.02
C GLY A 372 17.85 -4.25 19.49
N ASP A 373 18.22 -4.73 18.28
CA ASP A 373 17.75 -5.97 17.69
C ASP A 373 18.72 -6.46 16.61
N SER A 374 18.64 -7.76 16.28
CA SER A 374 19.46 -8.37 15.24
C SER A 374 18.74 -9.56 14.60
N LEU A 375 18.90 -9.72 13.28
CA LEU A 375 18.28 -10.81 12.52
C LEU A 375 19.31 -11.46 11.59
N ILE A 376 19.34 -12.81 11.63
CA ILE A 376 20.04 -13.66 10.66
C ILE A 376 18.99 -14.27 9.75
N GLU A 377 19.11 -14.03 8.46
CA GLU A 377 18.32 -14.69 7.42
C GLU A 377 19.26 -15.38 6.44
N ILE A 378 18.89 -16.58 6.03
CA ILE A 378 19.65 -17.34 5.05
C ILE A 378 18.75 -17.50 3.83
N LEU A 379 18.94 -16.63 2.84
CA LEU A 379 18.18 -16.66 1.61
C LEU A 379 18.62 -17.86 0.77
N GLY A 380 17.66 -18.52 0.13
CA GLY A 380 17.86 -19.82 -0.52
C GLY A 380 17.66 -21.03 0.39
N SER A 381 17.37 -20.81 1.70
CA SER A 381 16.97 -21.85 2.64
C SER A 381 15.54 -21.65 3.15
N GLU A 382 14.69 -21.03 2.37
CA GLU A 382 13.28 -20.77 2.70
C GLU A 382 13.11 -20.01 4.04
N SER A 383 13.93 -18.99 4.28
CA SER A 383 13.91 -18.23 5.55
C SER A 383 12.56 -17.59 5.85
N CYS A 384 11.76 -17.27 4.82
CA CYS A 384 10.41 -16.69 4.96
C CYS A 384 9.32 -17.72 5.31
N TYR A 385 9.58 -19.02 5.18
CA TYR A 385 8.59 -20.08 5.37
C TYR A 385 8.48 -20.61 6.81
N GLY A 386 9.35 -20.19 7.73
CA GLY A 386 9.28 -20.60 9.13
C GLY A 386 9.36 -22.12 9.30
N ALA A 387 8.31 -22.72 9.90
CA ALA A 387 8.21 -24.16 10.12
C ALA A 387 7.86 -24.96 8.86
N HIS A 388 7.42 -24.30 7.78
CA HIS A 388 6.99 -24.95 6.53
C HIS A 388 8.12 -25.18 5.53
N LYS A 389 9.35 -24.96 5.95
CA LYS A 389 10.55 -25.21 5.13
C LYS A 389 10.63 -26.64 4.64
N ASN A 390 10.92 -26.81 3.36
CA ASN A 390 11.20 -28.12 2.81
C ASN A 390 12.55 -28.67 3.33
N ALA A 391 12.60 -29.96 3.66
CA ALA A 391 13.82 -30.58 4.21
C ALA A 391 15.02 -30.48 3.25
N HIS A 392 14.79 -30.53 1.95
CA HIS A 392 15.85 -30.48 0.94
C HIS A 392 16.61 -29.15 0.89
N VAL A 393 16.02 -28.04 1.36
CA VAL A 393 16.71 -26.73 1.33
C VAL A 393 17.92 -26.70 2.26
N GLN A 394 18.00 -27.58 3.26
CA GLN A 394 19.16 -27.72 4.12
C GLN A 394 20.40 -28.24 3.37
N THR A 395 20.21 -28.91 2.24
CA THR A 395 21.29 -29.43 1.38
C THR A 395 21.65 -28.47 0.24
N SER A 396 21.10 -27.26 0.22
CA SER A 396 21.47 -26.22 -0.77
C SER A 396 22.97 -25.97 -0.73
N ARG A 397 23.59 -25.93 -1.92
CA ARG A 397 25.03 -25.69 -2.08
C ARG A 397 25.37 -24.22 -2.35
N GLU A 398 24.38 -23.36 -2.32
CA GLU A 398 24.54 -21.91 -2.45
C GLU A 398 23.49 -21.22 -1.60
N ALA A 399 23.91 -20.29 -0.75
CA ALA A 399 23.05 -19.54 0.14
C ALA A 399 23.57 -18.11 0.32
N VAL A 400 22.66 -17.15 0.54
CA VAL A 400 23.04 -15.79 0.90
C VAL A 400 22.71 -15.55 2.37
N LEU A 401 23.76 -15.37 3.18
CA LEU A 401 23.63 -14.87 4.53
C LEU A 401 23.24 -13.39 4.47
N ARG A 402 22.12 -13.03 5.07
CA ARG A 402 21.72 -11.64 5.31
C ARG A 402 21.70 -11.37 6.81
N LEU A 403 22.51 -10.40 7.24
CA LEU A 403 22.58 -9.94 8.62
C LEU A 403 22.03 -8.53 8.71
N THR A 404 21.05 -8.32 9.58
CA THR A 404 20.51 -6.99 9.84
C THR A 404 20.56 -6.68 11.32
N VAL A 405 21.08 -5.51 11.69
CA VAL A 405 21.17 -5.04 13.07
C VAL A 405 20.62 -3.62 13.22
N ILE A 406 20.08 -3.33 14.40
CA ILE A 406 19.57 -2.00 14.79
C ILE A 406 20.40 -1.47 15.97
N HIS A 407 20.71 -0.18 15.93
CA HIS A 407 21.37 0.50 17.04
C HIS A 407 20.99 1.99 17.07
N SER A 408 20.96 2.60 18.26
CA SER A 408 20.73 4.05 18.41
C SER A 408 21.88 4.92 17.91
N SER A 409 23.11 4.37 17.87
CA SER A 409 24.31 5.05 17.37
C SER A 409 24.69 4.56 15.98
N LYS A 410 24.94 5.52 15.08
CA LYS A 410 25.47 5.25 13.74
C LYS A 410 26.89 4.67 13.77
N ASP A 411 27.71 5.08 14.75
CA ASP A 411 29.09 4.64 14.90
C ASP A 411 29.18 3.16 15.28
N ALA A 412 28.27 2.69 16.14
CA ALA A 412 28.13 1.27 16.46
C ALA A 412 27.86 0.42 15.21
N LEU A 413 27.00 0.92 14.32
CA LEU A 413 26.70 0.23 13.06
C LEU A 413 27.84 0.36 12.03
N ALA A 414 28.64 1.42 12.08
CA ALA A 414 29.84 1.52 11.27
C ALA A 414 30.90 0.49 11.67
N LEU A 415 30.96 0.12 12.97
CA LEU A 415 31.76 -0.98 13.48
C LEU A 415 31.28 -2.32 12.92
N PHE A 416 29.98 -2.62 13.02
CA PHE A 416 29.37 -3.79 12.40
C PHE A 416 29.68 -3.88 10.90
N ALA A 417 29.51 -2.77 10.17
CA ALA A 417 29.71 -2.73 8.72
C ALA A 417 31.16 -3.10 8.31
N ARG A 418 32.15 -2.77 9.16
CA ARG A 418 33.56 -3.15 8.93
C ARG A 418 33.80 -4.64 9.10
N GLU A 419 33.06 -5.30 9.99
CA GLU A 419 33.25 -6.71 10.34
C GLU A 419 32.59 -7.70 9.37
N ILE A 420 31.90 -7.21 8.34
CA ILE A 420 31.35 -8.07 7.28
C ILE A 420 32.47 -8.60 6.37
N ALA A 421 33.35 -7.73 5.89
CA ALA A 421 34.42 -8.09 4.96
C ALA A 421 35.40 -9.15 5.51
N PRO A 422 35.79 -9.17 6.82
CA PRO A 422 36.65 -10.21 7.38
C PRO A 422 36.12 -11.65 7.26
N ALA A 423 34.84 -11.84 6.94
CA ALA A 423 34.30 -13.17 6.66
C ALA A 423 35.03 -13.87 5.51
N GLY A 424 35.56 -13.13 4.55
CA GLY A 424 36.32 -13.68 3.43
C GLY A 424 37.67 -14.32 3.81
N THR A 425 38.15 -14.11 5.05
CA THR A 425 39.43 -14.65 5.53
C THR A 425 39.34 -15.35 6.87
N SER A 426 38.22 -15.20 7.60
CA SER A 426 38.17 -15.60 9.02
C SER A 426 37.31 -16.83 9.30
N TRP A 427 36.32 -17.17 8.44
CA TRP A 427 35.31 -18.16 8.81
C TRP A 427 35.11 -19.26 7.78
N SER A 428 33.91 -19.40 7.20
CA SER A 428 33.59 -20.56 6.40
C SER A 428 34.24 -20.56 5.01
N PRO A 429 34.77 -21.71 4.55
CA PRO A 429 35.21 -21.84 3.16
C PRO A 429 34.04 -21.68 2.22
N GLY A 430 34.30 -21.08 1.04
CA GLY A 430 33.25 -20.78 0.05
C GLY A 430 32.55 -19.45 0.27
N THR A 431 32.92 -18.66 1.29
CA THR A 431 32.42 -17.31 1.47
C THR A 431 32.94 -16.42 0.35
N THR A 432 32.02 -15.78 -0.38
CA THR A 432 32.27 -14.91 -1.52
C THR A 432 31.20 -13.83 -1.64
N GLY A 433 31.29 -12.97 -2.65
CA GLY A 433 30.19 -12.09 -3.07
C GLY A 433 29.69 -11.15 -1.99
N ALA A 434 30.60 -10.45 -1.28
CA ALA A 434 30.16 -9.33 -0.44
C ALA A 434 29.73 -8.15 -1.32
N GLY A 435 28.50 -7.69 -1.15
CA GLY A 435 27.95 -6.51 -1.85
C GLY A 435 28.60 -5.17 -1.45
N GLY A 436 29.88 -5.19 -1.07
CA GLY A 436 30.61 -4.04 -0.52
C GLY A 436 30.36 -3.87 0.97
N ARG A 437 30.95 -2.79 1.54
CA ARG A 437 30.72 -2.43 2.94
C ARG A 437 29.32 -1.84 3.08
N PRO A 438 28.42 -2.42 3.90
CA PRO A 438 27.11 -1.85 4.11
C PRO A 438 27.20 -0.49 4.82
N SER A 439 26.20 0.36 4.60
CA SER A 439 26.12 1.69 5.23
C SER A 439 24.95 1.76 6.19
N PRO A 440 25.16 2.31 7.39
CA PRO A 440 24.06 2.58 8.31
C PRO A 440 23.06 3.57 7.71
N SER A 441 21.79 3.24 7.74
CA SER A 441 20.67 4.07 7.30
C SER A 441 19.73 4.41 8.46
N PRO A 442 19.10 5.59 8.47
CA PRO A 442 18.06 5.90 9.45
C PRO A 442 16.93 4.89 9.38
N MET A 443 16.44 4.46 10.53
CA MET A 443 15.22 3.68 10.65
C MET A 443 14.07 4.62 10.94
N ILE A 444 13.18 4.73 9.99
CA ILE A 444 12.00 5.57 10.07
C ILE A 444 10.81 4.73 10.52
N ARG A 445 10.03 5.24 11.46
CA ARG A 445 8.76 4.66 11.87
C ARG A 445 7.61 5.53 11.45
N GLN A 446 6.52 4.87 11.11
CA GLN A 446 5.23 5.50 10.84
C GLN A 446 4.47 5.70 12.14
N TYR A 447 3.67 6.77 12.18
CA TYR A 447 2.72 7.09 13.24
C TYR A 447 1.45 7.60 12.58
N ALA A 448 0.35 6.87 12.72
CA ALA A 448 -0.91 7.22 12.10
C ALA A 448 -1.92 7.73 13.16
N PHE A 449 -2.68 8.78 12.81
CA PHE A 449 -3.74 9.30 13.67
C PHE A 449 -4.86 9.93 12.83
N LEU A 450 -5.99 10.20 13.47
CA LEU A 450 -7.11 10.88 12.84
C LEU A 450 -7.10 12.38 13.17
N LEU A 451 -7.42 13.21 12.17
CA LEU A 451 -7.53 14.66 12.30
C LEU A 451 -8.87 15.11 11.74
N ASP A 452 -9.62 15.90 12.52
CA ASP A 452 -10.86 16.51 12.06
C ASP A 452 -10.63 17.29 10.76
N LYS A 453 -11.47 17.06 9.75
CA LYS A 453 -11.35 17.72 8.43
C LYS A 453 -11.41 19.23 8.52
N ASN A 454 -12.16 19.77 9.49
CA ASN A 454 -12.25 21.22 9.72
C ASN A 454 -10.94 21.85 10.24
N ALA A 455 -9.96 21.04 10.66
CA ALA A 455 -8.64 21.53 11.08
C ALA A 455 -7.74 21.91 9.91
N LEU A 456 -8.09 21.54 8.68
CA LEU A 456 -7.31 21.82 7.46
C LEU A 456 -8.16 22.58 6.44
N GLN A 457 -7.50 23.41 5.64
CA GLN A 457 -8.09 24.10 4.49
C GLN A 457 -7.29 23.77 3.22
N PRO A 458 -7.64 22.71 2.50
CA PRO A 458 -7.04 22.44 1.21
C PRO A 458 -7.25 23.63 0.25
N THR A 459 -6.23 23.92 -0.53
CA THR A 459 -6.21 25.10 -1.39
C THR A 459 -5.65 24.72 -2.77
N VAL A 460 -6.19 25.31 -3.81
CA VAL A 460 -5.66 25.24 -5.17
C VAL A 460 -4.98 26.56 -5.50
N VAL A 461 -3.74 26.49 -5.97
CA VAL A 461 -2.95 27.65 -6.41
C VAL A 461 -2.69 27.51 -7.91
N MET A 462 -3.15 28.48 -8.71
CA MET A 462 -2.94 28.53 -10.16
C MET A 462 -2.86 29.96 -10.64
N ASP A 463 -1.93 30.27 -11.55
CA ASP A 463 -1.72 31.59 -12.13
C ASP A 463 -1.53 32.73 -11.07
N GLY A 464 -1.03 32.36 -9.87
CA GLY A 464 -0.85 33.27 -8.73
C GLY A 464 -2.10 33.47 -7.85
N GLU A 465 -3.24 32.95 -8.24
CA GLU A 465 -4.46 32.97 -7.44
C GLU A 465 -4.58 31.77 -6.52
N ARG A 466 -5.15 31.98 -5.32
CA ARG A 466 -5.45 30.95 -4.32
C ARG A 466 -6.95 30.79 -4.19
N THR A 467 -7.43 29.58 -4.41
CA THR A 467 -8.84 29.22 -4.24
C THR A 467 -8.97 28.19 -3.14
N LEU A 468 -9.76 28.49 -2.11
CA LEU A 468 -10.08 27.56 -1.03
C LEU A 468 -11.01 26.47 -1.56
N VAL A 469 -10.77 25.23 -1.14
CA VAL A 469 -11.66 24.11 -1.41
C VAL A 469 -12.78 24.15 -0.37
N GLU A 470 -14.02 24.27 -0.81
CA GLU A 470 -15.16 24.16 0.08
C GLU A 470 -15.23 22.74 0.67
N PRO A 471 -15.53 22.61 1.97
CA PRO A 471 -15.68 21.29 2.58
C PRO A 471 -16.80 20.52 1.87
N SER A 472 -16.48 19.33 1.39
CA SER A 472 -17.49 18.38 0.92
C SER A 472 -18.44 18.07 2.08
N VAL A 473 -19.72 18.44 1.96
CA VAL A 473 -20.84 18.20 2.87
C VAL A 473 -20.45 18.02 4.35
N ARG A 474 -21.01 18.84 5.24
CA ARG A 474 -20.87 18.64 6.68
C ARG A 474 -21.37 17.21 7.00
N PRO A 475 -20.51 16.30 7.46
CA PRO A 475 -20.96 14.98 7.87
C PRO A 475 -21.93 15.14 9.03
N GLU A 476 -23.10 14.51 8.96
CA GLU A 476 -23.90 14.33 10.16
C GLU A 476 -23.07 13.54 11.17
N PRO A 477 -23.11 13.88 12.48
CA PRO A 477 -22.39 13.12 13.48
C PRO A 477 -22.87 11.67 13.44
N VAL A 478 -22.01 10.74 13.07
CA VAL A 478 -22.28 9.31 13.26
C VAL A 478 -22.16 9.05 14.76
N GLU A 479 -23.25 9.17 15.49
CA GLU A 479 -23.33 8.70 16.87
C GLU A 479 -23.13 7.18 16.86
N GLY A 480 -21.98 6.69 17.33
CA GLY A 480 -21.78 5.26 17.56
C GLY A 480 -20.39 4.67 17.39
N LEU A 481 -19.39 5.41 16.88
CA LEU A 481 -18.05 4.87 16.67
C LEU A 481 -16.95 5.45 17.59
N MET A 482 -17.36 6.15 18.64
CA MET A 482 -16.44 6.56 19.70
C MET A 482 -17.08 6.28 21.06
N GLN A 483 -16.61 5.24 21.71
CA GLN A 483 -16.36 5.24 23.15
C GLN A 483 -15.91 3.85 23.62
N SER A 484 -14.61 3.65 23.67
CA SER A 484 -14.01 3.01 24.81
C SER A 484 -12.95 3.97 25.35
N GLN A 485 -13.39 4.95 26.14
CA GLN A 485 -12.46 5.66 27.01
C GLN A 485 -12.00 4.70 28.11
N PRO A 486 -10.71 4.59 28.39
CA PRO A 486 -10.25 3.94 29.61
C PRO A 486 -10.56 4.89 30.77
N THR A 487 -11.42 4.44 31.66
CA THR A 487 -11.62 5.04 32.97
C THR A 487 -10.28 5.14 33.69
N SER A 488 -9.93 6.35 34.12
CA SER A 488 -8.78 6.65 34.94
C SER A 488 -8.84 5.83 36.24
N VAL A 489 -7.94 4.87 36.40
CA VAL A 489 -7.67 4.22 37.67
C VAL A 489 -6.46 4.89 38.32
N ARG A 490 -6.67 5.56 39.43
CA ARG A 490 -5.63 6.04 40.34
C ARG A 490 -4.81 4.83 40.81
N ALA A 491 -3.50 5.00 40.79
CA ALA A 491 -2.57 4.08 41.41
C ALA A 491 -2.71 4.11 42.92
N ASP A 492 -3.15 3.00 43.50
CA ASP A 492 -2.91 2.66 44.89
C ASP A 492 -2.39 1.23 45.00
N THR A 493 -1.41 1.07 45.87
CA THR A 493 -0.52 -0.08 46.12
C THR A 493 -1.28 -1.36 46.48
N PRO A 494 -0.72 -2.56 46.18
CA PRO A 494 -1.44 -3.82 46.29
C PRO A 494 -1.39 -4.44 47.71
N THR A 495 -2.56 -4.91 48.16
CA THR A 495 -2.66 -5.90 49.24
C THR A 495 -3.35 -7.15 48.68
N PRO A 496 -2.92 -8.37 49.03
CA PRO A 496 -3.39 -9.58 48.37
C PRO A 496 -4.72 -10.06 48.97
N VAL A 497 -5.70 -10.31 48.10
CA VAL A 497 -6.97 -10.96 48.49
C VAL A 497 -7.27 -12.14 47.54
N ARG A 498 -7.62 -13.21 48.20
CA ARG A 498 -8.05 -14.56 47.87
C ARG A 498 -9.12 -14.62 46.78
N VAL A 499 -8.97 -15.58 45.89
CA VAL A 499 -9.88 -15.90 44.78
C VAL A 499 -11.07 -16.72 45.32
N GLU A 500 -12.30 -16.26 45.07
CA GLU A 500 -13.51 -17.08 45.01
C GLU A 500 -14.28 -16.75 43.70
N PRO A 501 -15.02 -17.71 43.14
CA PRO A 501 -15.59 -17.57 41.78
C PRO A 501 -16.91 -16.79 41.85
N VAL A 502 -17.05 -15.82 40.92
CA VAL A 502 -18.30 -15.07 40.74
C VAL A 502 -18.94 -15.46 39.41
N GLU A 503 -20.23 -15.71 39.55
CA GLU A 503 -21.21 -16.12 38.54
C GLU A 503 -21.29 -15.21 37.31
N THR A 504 -21.62 -15.85 36.20
CA THR A 504 -21.93 -15.28 34.89
C THR A 504 -23.02 -14.22 34.93
N LEU A 505 -22.77 -13.04 34.39
CA LEU A 505 -23.78 -12.04 34.02
C LEU A 505 -24.02 -12.03 32.51
N PRO A 506 -25.24 -11.71 32.04
CA PRO A 506 -25.74 -12.06 30.71
C PRO A 506 -25.19 -11.17 29.60
N THR A 507 -24.85 -11.81 28.51
CA THR A 507 -24.46 -11.25 27.21
C THR A 507 -25.47 -10.26 26.64
N LEU A 508 -25.02 -9.06 26.33
CA LEU A 508 -25.70 -8.14 25.40
C LEU A 508 -25.63 -8.72 23.98
N ARG A 509 -26.67 -9.44 23.61
CA ARG A 509 -27.02 -9.70 22.20
C ARG A 509 -28.02 -8.63 21.79
N GLN A 510 -27.65 -7.78 20.83
CA GLN A 510 -28.59 -7.22 19.84
C GLN A 510 -27.83 -6.24 18.94
N ALA A 511 -27.56 -6.66 17.76
CA ALA A 511 -27.63 -6.08 16.42
C ALA A 511 -26.65 -6.81 15.48
N GLN A 512 -26.91 -8.06 15.23
CA GLN A 512 -26.38 -8.72 14.02
C GLN A 512 -27.59 -9.12 13.20
N GLY A 513 -27.81 -8.36 12.11
CA GLY A 513 -28.72 -8.77 11.06
C GLY A 513 -28.33 -10.18 10.56
N GLU A 514 -29.34 -10.95 10.24
CA GLU A 514 -29.28 -12.34 9.83
C GLU A 514 -28.17 -12.62 8.81
N ARG A 515 -27.01 -13.06 9.30
CA ARG A 515 -26.04 -13.78 8.47
C ARG A 515 -26.59 -15.19 8.31
N GLY A 516 -27.08 -15.49 7.12
CA GLY A 516 -27.48 -16.84 6.78
C GLY A 516 -26.37 -17.81 7.19
N LEU A 517 -26.70 -18.72 8.11
CA LEU A 517 -25.88 -19.85 8.50
C LEU A 517 -25.56 -20.66 7.24
N VAL A 518 -24.41 -20.44 6.65
CA VAL A 518 -23.81 -21.42 5.75
C VAL A 518 -23.43 -22.58 6.66
N SER A 519 -24.27 -23.62 6.66
CA SER A 519 -23.99 -24.88 7.35
C SER A 519 -22.60 -25.35 6.92
N GLU A 520 -21.75 -25.68 7.91
CA GLU A 520 -20.51 -26.44 7.66
C GLU A 520 -20.90 -27.70 6.89
N ARG A 521 -20.74 -27.69 5.56
CA ARG A 521 -20.89 -28.89 4.75
C ARG A 521 -19.76 -29.83 5.15
N LYS A 522 -20.08 -30.90 5.89
CA LYS A 522 -19.20 -32.06 5.93
C LYS A 522 -18.99 -32.52 4.49
N ILE A 523 -17.72 -32.61 4.09
CA ILE A 523 -17.37 -33.11 2.76
C ILE A 523 -17.77 -34.58 2.75
N GLU A 524 -18.86 -34.93 2.04
CA GLU A 524 -19.31 -36.29 1.86
C GLU A 524 -18.57 -36.91 0.66
N GLY A 525 -17.97 -38.09 0.84
CA GLY A 525 -17.28 -38.84 -0.19
C GLY A 525 -15.75 -38.86 -0.05
N ASP A 526 -15.08 -39.46 -1.04
CA ASP A 526 -13.62 -39.49 -1.11
C ASP A 526 -13.06 -38.07 -1.28
N VAL A 527 -12.17 -37.67 -0.39
CA VAL A 527 -11.48 -36.37 -0.41
C VAL A 527 -10.04 -36.52 -0.85
N ILE A 528 -9.53 -35.50 -1.54
CA ILE A 528 -8.09 -35.32 -1.79
C ILE A 528 -7.64 -34.02 -1.14
N THR A 529 -6.35 -33.97 -0.81
CA THR A 529 -5.70 -32.76 -0.30
C THR A 529 -4.85 -32.16 -1.41
N VAL A 530 -5.07 -30.88 -1.69
CA VAL A 530 -4.35 -30.12 -2.71
C VAL A 530 -3.82 -28.81 -2.11
N PRO A 531 -2.71 -28.24 -2.59
CA PRO A 531 -2.28 -26.91 -2.16
C PRO A 531 -3.27 -25.85 -2.64
N LEU A 532 -3.46 -24.79 -1.85
CA LEU A 532 -4.41 -23.72 -2.11
C LEU A 532 -4.22 -23.06 -3.49
N ILE A 533 -2.98 -23.00 -3.99
CA ILE A 533 -2.66 -22.44 -5.32
C ILE A 533 -3.43 -23.13 -6.46
N GLN A 534 -3.81 -24.39 -6.32
CA GLN A 534 -4.63 -25.08 -7.32
C GLN A 534 -6.09 -24.63 -7.33
N LEU A 535 -6.55 -24.00 -6.25
CA LEU A 535 -7.93 -23.59 -6.05
C LEU A 535 -8.12 -22.07 -6.11
N ALA A 536 -7.06 -21.30 -5.91
CA ALA A 536 -7.15 -19.85 -5.75
C ALA A 536 -5.97 -19.09 -6.36
N TYR A 537 -6.23 -17.84 -6.68
CA TYR A 537 -5.25 -16.77 -6.82
C TYR A 537 -5.10 -16.06 -5.48
N ALA A 538 -3.95 -15.48 -5.18
CA ALA A 538 -3.79 -14.73 -3.95
C ALA A 538 -2.80 -13.56 -4.07
N ARG A 539 -3.12 -12.48 -3.35
CA ARG A 539 -2.33 -11.28 -3.29
C ARG A 539 -2.18 -10.78 -1.87
N SER A 540 -0.98 -10.35 -1.48
CA SER A 540 -0.75 -9.70 -0.18
C SER A 540 -0.11 -8.32 -0.33
N GLY A 541 -0.43 -7.44 0.61
CA GLY A 541 0.09 -6.09 0.69
C GLY A 541 0.17 -5.60 2.13
N ASP A 542 0.58 -4.36 2.31
CA ASP A 542 0.83 -3.76 3.61
C ASP A 542 0.02 -2.49 3.86
N LYS A 543 -0.29 -2.27 5.13
CA LYS A 543 -0.74 -0.99 5.71
C LYS A 543 -0.08 -0.86 7.09
N GLY A 544 1.08 -0.19 7.14
CA GLY A 544 1.87 -0.08 8.36
C GLY A 544 2.46 -1.42 8.80
N ASP A 545 2.12 -1.91 10.01
CA ASP A 545 2.55 -3.24 10.51
C ASP A 545 1.50 -4.34 10.26
N THR A 546 0.44 -4.01 9.54
CA THR A 546 -0.64 -4.94 9.16
C THR A 546 -0.43 -5.39 7.72
N SER A 547 -0.57 -6.69 7.46
CA SER A 547 -0.66 -7.24 6.11
C SER A 547 -2.08 -7.66 5.79
N ASN A 548 -2.53 -7.44 4.56
CA ASN A 548 -3.72 -8.09 4.05
C ASN A 548 -3.35 -9.22 3.08
N ILE A 549 -4.18 -10.26 3.01
CA ILE A 549 -4.06 -11.37 2.07
C ILE A 549 -5.43 -11.64 1.44
N GLY A 550 -5.59 -11.22 0.19
CA GLY A 550 -6.76 -11.54 -0.60
C GLY A 550 -6.61 -12.91 -1.27
N ILE A 551 -7.66 -13.72 -1.21
CA ILE A 551 -7.73 -15.06 -1.82
C ILE A 551 -8.97 -15.10 -2.71
N ILE A 552 -8.78 -15.32 -4.00
CA ILE A 552 -9.83 -15.34 -5.01
C ILE A 552 -9.97 -16.77 -5.54
N ALA A 553 -11.15 -17.38 -5.42
CA ALA A 553 -11.39 -18.72 -5.95
C ALA A 553 -11.24 -18.73 -7.48
N ARG A 554 -10.47 -19.69 -8.03
CA ARG A 554 -10.35 -19.89 -9.49
C ARG A 554 -11.68 -20.25 -10.14
N GLN A 555 -12.53 -20.95 -9.41
CA GLN A 555 -13.91 -21.28 -9.77
C GLN A 555 -14.80 -21.04 -8.54
N SER A 556 -16.00 -20.52 -8.75
CA SER A 556 -16.95 -20.26 -7.66
C SER A 556 -17.26 -21.52 -6.82
N ALA A 557 -17.21 -22.70 -7.43
CA ALA A 557 -17.40 -23.99 -6.76
C ALA A 557 -16.31 -24.29 -5.71
N PHE A 558 -15.11 -23.71 -5.80
CA PHE A 558 -14.03 -23.93 -4.85
C PHE A 558 -14.18 -23.08 -3.58
N LEU A 559 -14.89 -21.95 -3.64
CA LEU A 559 -15.01 -21.01 -2.54
C LEU A 559 -15.49 -21.64 -1.21
N PRO A 560 -16.51 -22.53 -1.18
CA PRO A 560 -16.95 -23.16 0.08
C PRO A 560 -15.83 -23.96 0.76
N TYR A 561 -14.99 -24.67 -0.01
CA TYR A 561 -13.89 -25.49 0.51
C TYR A 561 -12.71 -24.63 0.97
N ILE A 562 -12.42 -23.55 0.23
CA ILE A 562 -11.45 -22.54 0.65
C ILE A 562 -11.90 -21.95 1.99
N LYS A 563 -13.15 -21.50 2.11
CA LYS A 563 -13.68 -20.89 3.35
C LYS A 563 -13.70 -21.85 4.54
N ALA A 564 -13.92 -23.13 4.31
CA ALA A 564 -13.92 -24.16 5.34
C ALA A 564 -12.49 -24.48 5.85
N SER A 565 -11.50 -24.49 4.96
CA SER A 565 -10.11 -24.84 5.30
C SER A 565 -9.30 -23.64 5.73
N ILE A 566 -9.50 -22.48 5.08
CA ILE A 566 -8.73 -21.26 5.32
C ILE A 566 -9.56 -20.35 6.25
N THR A 567 -9.48 -20.63 7.54
CA THR A 567 -10.13 -19.86 8.61
C THR A 567 -9.16 -18.85 9.21
N GLU A 568 -9.65 -17.93 10.02
CA GLU A 568 -8.81 -16.97 10.76
C GLU A 568 -7.75 -17.69 11.60
N GLN A 569 -8.15 -18.77 12.28
CA GLN A 569 -7.25 -19.56 13.11
C GLN A 569 -6.20 -20.30 12.27
N THR A 570 -6.61 -20.95 11.17
CA THR A 570 -5.67 -21.71 10.34
C THR A 570 -4.64 -20.80 9.66
N VAL A 571 -5.04 -19.59 9.27
CA VAL A 571 -4.11 -18.57 8.73
C VAL A 571 -3.16 -18.06 9.82
N ALA A 572 -3.68 -17.80 11.04
CA ALA A 572 -2.86 -17.38 12.17
C ALA A 572 -1.82 -18.45 12.53
N ASP A 573 -2.21 -19.73 12.57
CA ASP A 573 -1.31 -20.85 12.87
C ASP A 573 -0.28 -21.06 11.77
N TRP A 574 -0.70 -21.05 10.49
CA TRP A 574 0.19 -21.22 9.34
C TRP A 574 1.26 -20.14 9.26
N LEU A 575 0.87 -18.89 9.49
CA LEU A 575 1.75 -17.74 9.45
C LEU A 575 2.26 -17.30 10.83
N SER A 576 2.19 -18.14 11.86
CA SER A 576 2.54 -17.82 13.26
C SER A 576 3.97 -17.30 13.46
N HIS A 577 4.89 -17.65 12.56
CA HIS A 577 6.25 -17.11 12.54
C HIS A 577 6.30 -15.63 12.07
N LEU A 578 5.32 -15.17 11.34
CA LEU A 578 5.20 -13.79 10.82
C LEU A 578 4.16 -12.97 11.57
N VAL A 579 2.95 -13.50 11.75
CA VAL A 579 1.79 -12.81 12.33
C VAL A 579 1.82 -12.97 13.85
N LYS A 580 1.74 -11.83 14.58
CA LYS A 580 1.76 -11.79 16.05
C LYS A 580 0.47 -11.22 16.63
N GLY A 581 -0.33 -10.54 15.81
CA GLY A 581 -1.60 -9.96 16.19
C GLY A 581 -2.81 -10.79 15.73
N LYS A 582 -3.97 -10.14 15.73
CA LYS A 582 -5.23 -10.74 15.33
C LYS A 582 -5.27 -10.96 13.81
N VAL A 583 -5.91 -12.06 13.40
CA VAL A 583 -6.32 -12.31 12.02
C VAL A 583 -7.84 -12.15 11.92
N THR A 584 -8.30 -11.38 10.94
CA THR A 584 -9.73 -11.15 10.69
C THR A 584 -10.03 -11.43 9.22
N ARG A 585 -11.07 -12.23 8.94
CA ARG A 585 -11.51 -12.55 7.59
C ARG A 585 -12.72 -11.72 7.19
N TYR A 586 -12.68 -11.21 5.98
CA TYR A 586 -13.78 -10.51 5.32
C TYR A 586 -14.15 -11.20 4.02
N ASP A 587 -15.44 -11.20 3.69
CA ASP A 587 -15.95 -11.83 2.47
C ASP A 587 -16.12 -10.79 1.34
N LEU A 588 -15.74 -11.19 0.11
CA LEU A 588 -16.02 -10.46 -1.13
C LEU A 588 -16.80 -11.38 -2.09
N PRO A 589 -18.10 -11.60 -1.84
CA PRO A 589 -18.90 -12.55 -2.62
C PRO A 589 -19.02 -12.16 -4.10
N GLY A 590 -18.96 -10.87 -4.46
CA GLY A 590 -19.06 -10.40 -5.83
C GLY A 590 -17.97 -10.92 -6.77
N ILE A 591 -16.78 -11.21 -6.23
CA ILE A 591 -15.64 -11.77 -6.96
C ILE A 591 -15.21 -13.16 -6.44
N HIS A 592 -16.05 -13.83 -5.68
CA HIS A 592 -15.77 -15.14 -5.09
C HIS A 592 -14.46 -15.17 -4.26
N ALA A 593 -14.24 -14.17 -3.42
CA ALA A 593 -13.01 -14.00 -2.67
C ALA A 593 -13.25 -13.86 -1.16
N VAL A 594 -12.15 -14.01 -0.42
CA VAL A 594 -12.02 -13.61 0.98
C VAL A 594 -10.76 -12.77 1.15
N ASN A 595 -10.78 -11.83 2.10
CA ASN A 595 -9.64 -11.01 2.47
C ASN A 595 -9.30 -11.22 3.95
N PHE A 596 -8.06 -11.56 4.24
CA PHE A 596 -7.55 -11.66 5.61
C PHE A 596 -6.75 -10.41 5.95
N VAL A 597 -7.05 -9.81 7.09
CA VAL A 597 -6.27 -8.73 7.68
C VAL A 597 -5.49 -9.31 8.86
N CYS A 598 -4.16 -9.28 8.76
CA CYS A 598 -3.22 -9.85 9.70
C CYS A 598 -2.48 -8.72 10.43
N GLU A 599 -2.85 -8.47 11.69
CA GLU A 599 -2.22 -7.43 12.50
C GLU A 599 -0.83 -7.86 13.00
N GLN A 600 0.08 -6.89 13.22
CA GLN A 600 1.45 -7.12 13.69
C GLN A 600 2.17 -8.20 12.87
N ALA A 601 1.98 -8.17 11.55
CA ALA A 601 2.46 -9.19 10.64
C ALA A 601 3.82 -8.88 10.02
N LEU A 602 4.26 -7.61 10.03
CA LEU A 602 5.40 -7.14 9.24
C LEU A 602 6.64 -6.77 10.08
N GLY A 603 6.59 -7.00 11.41
CA GLY A 603 7.70 -6.70 12.31
C GLY A 603 8.01 -5.21 12.41
N GLY A 604 6.94 -4.41 12.55
CA GLY A 604 6.99 -2.95 12.58
C GLY A 604 6.79 -2.28 11.23
N GLY A 605 6.63 -3.06 10.16
CA GLY A 605 6.30 -2.62 8.81
C GLY A 605 7.40 -1.87 8.06
N GLY A 606 7.28 -1.81 6.74
CA GLY A 606 8.05 -0.96 5.84
C GLY A 606 9.53 -0.82 6.18
N MET A 607 9.92 0.37 6.62
CA MET A 607 11.31 0.69 6.96
C MET A 607 11.77 0.23 8.35
N SER A 608 10.85 -0.17 9.22
CA SER A 608 11.17 -0.61 10.59
C SER A 608 11.50 -2.09 10.67
N SER A 609 11.00 -2.90 9.76
CA SER A 609 11.21 -4.35 9.77
C SER A 609 12.66 -4.71 9.45
N LEU A 610 13.20 -5.70 10.20
CA LEU A 610 14.50 -6.32 9.90
C LEU A 610 14.42 -7.36 8.80
N ARG A 611 13.22 -7.87 8.50
CA ARG A 611 12.97 -8.97 7.57
C ARG A 611 13.34 -8.62 6.13
N ASN A 612 13.64 -9.64 5.34
CA ASN A 612 13.86 -9.50 3.90
C ASN A 612 12.56 -9.09 3.15
N ASP A 613 11.41 -9.55 3.64
CA ASP A 613 10.08 -9.13 3.17
C ASP A 613 9.40 -8.19 4.20
N PRO A 614 9.77 -6.89 4.22
CA PRO A 614 9.23 -5.95 5.19
C PRO A 614 7.81 -5.47 4.85
N LEU A 615 7.35 -5.71 3.61
CA LEU A 615 6.05 -5.28 3.09
C LEU A 615 5.07 -6.45 2.94
N GLY A 616 5.45 -7.68 3.34
CA GLY A 616 4.58 -8.85 3.27
C GLY A 616 4.17 -9.27 1.87
N LYS A 617 4.92 -8.88 0.84
CA LYS A 617 4.58 -9.21 -0.55
C LYS A 617 4.64 -10.72 -0.84
N GLY A 618 5.43 -11.47 -0.06
CA GLY A 618 5.54 -12.93 -0.14
C GLY A 618 4.51 -13.69 0.71
N MET A 619 3.75 -13.03 1.60
CA MET A 619 2.88 -13.74 2.54
C MET A 619 1.76 -14.53 1.84
N ALA A 620 1.19 -14.00 0.76
CA ALA A 620 0.22 -14.73 -0.06
C ALA A 620 0.83 -15.99 -0.68
N GLN A 621 2.08 -15.92 -1.14
CA GLN A 621 2.77 -17.06 -1.75
C GLN A 621 3.02 -18.19 -0.72
N ILE A 622 3.36 -17.83 0.53
CA ILE A 622 3.49 -18.80 1.62
C ILE A 622 2.14 -19.45 1.96
N LEU A 623 1.06 -18.66 1.92
CA LEU A 623 -0.29 -19.15 2.21
C LEU A 623 -0.83 -20.06 1.09
N LEU A 624 -0.44 -19.81 -0.16
CA LEU A 624 -0.84 -20.63 -1.31
C LEU A 624 -0.35 -22.08 -1.25
N ASP A 625 0.68 -22.39 -0.44
CA ASP A 625 1.13 -23.75 -0.17
C ASP A 625 0.26 -24.51 0.85
N MET A 626 -0.68 -23.80 1.51
CA MET A 626 -1.53 -24.40 2.54
C MET A 626 -2.39 -25.53 1.97
N PRO A 627 -2.46 -26.71 2.64
CA PRO A 627 -3.27 -27.83 2.17
C PRO A 627 -4.77 -27.58 2.38
N VAL A 628 -5.55 -27.84 1.34
CA VAL A 628 -7.02 -27.72 1.33
C VAL A 628 -7.64 -29.07 0.94
N GLN A 629 -8.67 -29.50 1.66
CA GLN A 629 -9.42 -30.71 1.34
C GLN A 629 -10.55 -30.39 0.38
N VAL A 630 -10.62 -31.14 -0.72
CA VAL A 630 -11.68 -31.04 -1.73
C VAL A 630 -12.18 -32.42 -2.13
N PRO A 631 -13.41 -32.55 -2.66
CA PRO A 631 -13.90 -33.80 -3.23
C PRO A 631 -12.98 -34.29 -4.36
N LYS A 632 -12.71 -35.59 -4.37
CA LYS A 632 -11.88 -36.22 -5.43
C LYS A 632 -12.46 -36.04 -6.84
N SER A 633 -13.75 -35.74 -6.95
CA SER A 633 -14.44 -35.46 -8.21
C SER A 633 -14.10 -34.09 -8.81
N PHE A 634 -13.43 -33.20 -8.09
CA PHE A 634 -13.05 -31.90 -8.61
C PHE A 634 -11.86 -32.03 -9.57
N ASP A 635 -12.01 -31.43 -10.76
CA ASP A 635 -10.87 -31.23 -11.66
C ASP A 635 -10.07 -30.02 -11.16
N VAL A 636 -8.95 -30.31 -10.51
CA VAL A 636 -8.03 -29.32 -9.91
C VAL A 636 -6.73 -29.20 -10.73
N ARG A 637 -6.78 -29.44 -12.04
CA ARG A 637 -5.63 -29.32 -12.93
C ARG A 637 -5.40 -27.90 -13.39
#